data_3ed1da5887d1ef4a0d6cde80a73a5dcc
#
_entry.id   3ed1da5887d1ef4a0d6cde80a73a5dcc
#
_cell.length_a   1.000
_cell.length_b   1.000
_cell.length_c   1.000
_cell.angle_alpha   90.00
_cell.angle_beta   90.00
_cell.angle_gamma   90.00
#
_symmetry.space_group_name_H-M   'P 1'
#
loop_
_entity.id
_entity.type
_entity.pdbx_description
1 polymer ?
#
loop_
_entity_poly.entity_id
_entity_poly.type
_entity_poly.pdbx_seq_one_letter_code
_entity_poly.pdbx_strand_id
1 'polypeptide(L)'
;MKALEVKKNIYWVGALDPGLRIFDIIMYTPFGTTYNSYVVKGKNKTVVFETVKEKFFDQYLERLQSLNIDITSIDYIVVDHTEPDHVGSVAKLLDISKDAKVVGSSTAIKFLKGIVNHDFDYIEVKDGSTLDLGDKTLQFISAPLLHWPDSIYTYIPEDNMLITCDSFGCHYCSEEMFDDKIENYNDYLEALKYYFDGIMGPFKPYVLRALEKIKDLPIDTIGTGHGPILRKHHKEVIDMYKKWASENILDPKSIVIAYVSAYGYTKSLAEKIREGIQSIGDYNVELLDVIYHKQDEVINKLNTAAGILFGSPTINSDALKPILDLLNILNPIIHGGKPAAAFGSYGWSGEAVPNIERRLKELRLDVITPGLKVNFKPSEEDFISAYKFGESFGEKIKEHLNKSAKTKKKSSTKKWKCLVCGVIFDGSKPPEICPVCGAGQDQFIEVKSENVTFASDNREKFLIIGNGAAGFYAAEAIRNRNKVSEIEIISSEKYRTYYRPELSDYLSEDLPDNKLYVAPESWYTENNVTLTLDKTVKEIKPEDKKIILQDGSEKSYDKLILANGSRNFVPPSVEGTDKKGVYTLKSLDDASEIKEKLSKVKNAVVVGGGLLGLEAAWEMKKHGIKVSVIECISRLLPKQLDESGGKVFKDIADKSGIDIILEECAVKIQGDKEVTGVELKSGKIIAADLVLFSVGIVPNKEIAENAGIDVKRGIIVNERMETNKKDIYACGDAAEFNGIVYGNWNAAVEMGKTAGGNAAGDEVKFEDFVSSVIFNALNTSVLSLGEISPKDGKKIEVSDDNSGKIKTLFFKKDVFVGGYLIGDTTEGAKLILAMEDGKTLNEAFSEGLIV
;
A
#
# COMPACT_ATOMS: atom_id res chain seq x y z
N MET A 1 -43.55 6.93 1.28
CA MET A 1 -42.63 7.93 0.64
C MET A 1 -42.22 7.47 -0.74
N LYS A 2 -41.87 8.37 -1.67
CA LYS A 2 -41.48 7.99 -3.04
C LYS A 2 -39.98 8.21 -3.26
N ALA A 3 -39.36 7.32 -4.02
CA ALA A 3 -38.03 7.52 -4.55
C ALA A 3 -38.00 8.70 -5.51
N LEU A 4 -36.86 9.40 -5.61
CA LEU A 4 -36.68 10.55 -6.49
C LEU A 4 -35.78 10.14 -7.66
N GLU A 5 -36.23 10.36 -8.90
CA GLU A 5 -35.40 10.09 -10.07
C GLU A 5 -34.31 11.16 -10.21
N VAL A 6 -33.06 10.72 -10.20
CA VAL A 6 -31.86 11.58 -10.35
C VAL A 6 -31.47 11.65 -11.82
N LYS A 7 -31.38 10.49 -12.47
CA LYS A 7 -31.18 10.28 -13.90
C LYS A 7 -31.98 9.08 -14.36
N LYS A 8 -32.05 8.83 -15.65
CA LYS A 8 -32.76 7.67 -16.20
C LYS A 8 -32.26 6.38 -15.58
N ASN A 9 -33.15 5.67 -14.87
CA ASN A 9 -32.85 4.45 -14.14
C ASN A 9 -31.87 4.62 -12.96
N ILE A 10 -31.68 5.83 -12.46
CA ILE A 10 -30.93 6.15 -11.24
C ILE A 10 -31.84 6.93 -10.30
N TYR A 11 -32.02 6.43 -9.09
CA TYR A 11 -32.96 6.97 -8.12
C TYR A 11 -32.32 7.20 -6.76
N TRP A 12 -32.63 8.29 -6.11
CA TRP A 12 -32.36 8.53 -4.71
C TRP A 12 -33.44 7.86 -3.85
N VAL A 13 -33.00 7.09 -2.84
CA VAL A 13 -33.88 6.34 -1.93
C VAL A 13 -33.56 6.60 -0.46
N GLY A 14 -32.71 7.56 -0.15
CA GLY A 14 -32.21 7.87 1.19
C GLY A 14 -33.25 8.31 2.20
N ALA A 15 -32.82 8.91 3.30
CA ALA A 15 -33.70 9.43 4.37
C ALA A 15 -33.41 10.90 4.67
N LEU A 16 -34.44 11.64 5.14
CA LEU A 16 -34.36 13.02 5.58
C LEU A 16 -34.42 13.09 7.10
N ASP A 17 -33.53 13.90 7.71
CA ASP A 17 -33.54 14.21 9.14
C ASP A 17 -33.48 15.74 9.35
N PRO A 18 -34.56 16.48 9.03
CA PRO A 18 -34.60 17.95 9.13
C PRO A 18 -34.55 18.45 10.60
N GLY A 19 -34.82 17.55 11.54
CA GLY A 19 -34.81 17.86 12.98
C GLY A 19 -33.46 17.67 13.66
N LEU A 20 -32.50 17.12 13.00
CA LEU A 20 -31.15 16.90 13.59
C LEU A 20 -30.49 18.25 13.89
N ARG A 21 -29.93 18.41 15.10
CA ARG A 21 -29.22 19.64 15.51
C ARG A 21 -27.78 19.39 15.88
N ILE A 22 -27.44 18.16 16.20
CA ILE A 22 -26.07 17.74 16.49
C ILE A 22 -25.85 16.38 15.83
N PHE A 23 -24.87 16.32 14.91
CA PHE A 23 -24.44 15.10 14.25
C PHE A 23 -23.27 14.51 15.04
N ASP A 24 -23.31 13.20 15.31
CA ASP A 24 -22.30 12.42 16.03
C ASP A 24 -21.82 13.06 17.36
N ILE A 25 -22.72 13.83 18.00
CA ILE A 25 -22.48 14.53 19.29
C ILE A 25 -21.44 15.67 19.19
N ILE A 26 -20.81 15.88 18.03
CA ILE A 26 -19.70 16.85 17.87
C ILE A 26 -19.97 17.95 16.83
N MET A 27 -20.80 17.71 15.81
CA MET A 27 -21.06 18.68 14.75
C MET A 27 -22.44 19.33 14.89
N TYR A 28 -22.47 20.64 14.92
CA TYR A 28 -23.72 21.38 14.94
C TYR A 28 -24.35 21.42 13.55
N THR A 29 -25.64 21.04 13.45
CA THR A 29 -26.36 20.88 12.17
C THR A 29 -27.63 21.73 12.15
N PRO A 30 -27.52 23.06 12.03
CA PRO A 30 -28.68 23.97 12.13
C PRO A 30 -29.74 23.70 11.05
N PHE A 31 -29.32 23.17 9.91
CA PHE A 31 -30.17 22.89 8.74
C PHE A 31 -30.59 21.43 8.61
N GLY A 32 -30.38 20.60 9.67
CA GLY A 32 -30.61 19.16 9.60
C GLY A 32 -29.61 18.42 8.73
N THR A 33 -29.93 17.18 8.36
CA THR A 33 -29.11 16.36 7.45
C THR A 33 -29.96 15.42 6.60
N THR A 34 -29.33 14.77 5.65
CA THR A 34 -29.86 13.64 4.89
C THR A 34 -28.91 12.45 4.98
N TYR A 35 -29.43 11.25 4.76
CA TYR A 35 -28.65 10.01 4.61
C TYR A 35 -28.95 9.50 3.22
N ASN A 36 -28.02 9.72 2.29
CA ASN A 36 -28.28 9.49 0.89
C ASN A 36 -27.92 8.05 0.51
N SER A 37 -28.83 7.43 -0.22
CA SER A 37 -28.66 6.14 -0.83
C SER A 37 -29.24 6.19 -2.24
N TYR A 38 -28.65 5.43 -3.16
CA TYR A 38 -29.04 5.46 -4.56
C TYR A 38 -29.32 4.06 -5.07
N VAL A 39 -30.27 3.95 -6.00
CA VAL A 39 -30.55 2.73 -6.77
C VAL A 39 -30.19 2.96 -8.22
N VAL A 40 -29.37 2.08 -8.77
CA VAL A 40 -29.06 2.06 -10.20
C VAL A 40 -29.68 0.79 -10.80
N LYS A 41 -30.61 0.98 -11.75
CA LYS A 41 -31.19 -0.13 -12.52
C LYS A 41 -30.46 -0.27 -13.83
N GLY A 42 -29.61 -1.27 -13.95
CA GLY A 42 -29.07 -1.70 -15.22
C GLY A 42 -30.02 -2.62 -15.95
N LYS A 43 -29.66 -3.00 -17.19
CA LYS A 43 -30.46 -3.92 -18.01
C LYS A 43 -30.63 -5.31 -17.37
N ASN A 44 -29.57 -5.79 -16.70
CA ASN A 44 -29.52 -7.15 -16.18
C ASN A 44 -29.37 -7.21 -14.66
N LYS A 45 -29.02 -6.09 -14.02
CA LYS A 45 -28.62 -6.03 -12.61
C LYS A 45 -29.17 -4.79 -11.92
N THR A 46 -29.58 -4.94 -10.67
CA THR A 46 -29.99 -3.83 -9.78
C THR A 46 -28.98 -3.64 -8.67
N VAL A 47 -28.51 -2.42 -8.51
CA VAL A 47 -27.50 -2.04 -7.51
C VAL A 47 -28.07 -1.01 -6.57
N VAL A 48 -27.78 -1.16 -5.29
CA VAL A 48 -28.02 -0.16 -4.25
C VAL A 48 -26.68 0.38 -3.78
N PHE A 49 -26.54 1.69 -3.70
CA PHE A 49 -25.38 2.39 -3.12
C PHE A 49 -25.71 2.87 -1.74
N GLU A 50 -24.89 2.48 -0.77
CA GLU A 50 -25.08 2.80 0.63
C GLU A 50 -26.45 2.33 1.15
N THR A 51 -26.65 2.51 2.43
CA THR A 51 -27.98 2.41 3.06
C THR A 51 -28.25 3.71 3.85
N VAL A 52 -28.90 3.61 4.97
CA VAL A 52 -29.18 4.75 5.85
C VAL A 52 -28.92 4.35 7.30
N LYS A 53 -28.84 5.32 8.16
CA LYS A 53 -28.82 5.11 9.62
C LYS A 53 -29.96 4.21 10.04
N GLU A 54 -29.70 3.21 10.85
CA GLU A 54 -30.63 2.10 11.15
C GLU A 54 -32.04 2.56 11.56
N LYS A 55 -32.15 3.66 12.30
CA LYS A 55 -33.45 4.24 12.71
C LYS A 55 -34.36 4.67 11.57
N PHE A 56 -33.80 4.85 10.36
CA PHE A 56 -34.53 5.28 9.16
C PHE A 56 -34.83 4.15 8.18
N PHE A 57 -34.56 2.89 8.55
CA PHE A 57 -34.71 1.75 7.66
C PHE A 57 -36.12 1.64 7.06
N ASP A 58 -37.17 1.89 7.85
CA ASP A 58 -38.54 1.82 7.35
C ASP A 58 -38.84 2.84 6.24
N GLN A 59 -38.37 4.09 6.42
CA GLN A 59 -38.49 5.13 5.38
C GLN A 59 -37.73 4.78 4.10
N TYR A 60 -36.53 4.20 4.27
CA TYR A 60 -35.69 3.72 3.18
C TYR A 60 -36.38 2.57 2.43
N LEU A 61 -36.91 1.60 3.15
CA LEU A 61 -37.63 0.47 2.57
C LEU A 61 -38.88 0.90 1.79
N GLU A 62 -39.68 1.86 2.29
CA GLU A 62 -40.82 2.43 1.59
C GLU A 62 -40.41 3.05 0.25
N ARG A 63 -39.27 3.77 0.19
CA ARG A 63 -38.76 4.36 -1.05
C ARG A 63 -38.28 3.29 -2.04
N LEU A 64 -37.57 2.26 -1.58
CA LEU A 64 -37.20 1.12 -2.40
C LEU A 64 -38.43 0.44 -3.01
N GLN A 65 -39.46 0.19 -2.22
CA GLN A 65 -40.73 -0.41 -2.67
C GLN A 65 -41.44 0.47 -3.71
N SER A 66 -41.34 1.80 -3.59
CA SER A 66 -41.97 2.72 -4.57
C SER A 66 -41.37 2.64 -5.97
N LEU A 67 -40.22 2.00 -6.15
CA LEU A 67 -39.59 1.78 -7.46
C LEU A 67 -40.16 0.59 -8.23
N ASN A 68 -41.09 -0.17 -7.65
CA ASN A 68 -41.64 -1.40 -8.22
C ASN A 68 -40.53 -2.40 -8.64
N ILE A 69 -39.45 -2.46 -7.85
CA ILE A 69 -38.42 -3.49 -7.96
C ILE A 69 -38.70 -4.60 -6.95
N ASP A 70 -38.31 -5.81 -7.28
CA ASP A 70 -38.27 -6.89 -6.32
C ASP A 70 -37.04 -6.71 -5.44
N ILE A 71 -37.26 -6.23 -4.20
CA ILE A 71 -36.17 -5.96 -3.24
C ILE A 71 -35.42 -7.24 -2.89
N THR A 72 -36.05 -8.39 -2.97
CA THR A 72 -35.41 -9.69 -2.69
C THR A 72 -34.40 -10.09 -3.77
N SER A 73 -34.44 -9.44 -4.93
CA SER A 73 -33.59 -9.71 -6.10
C SER A 73 -32.57 -8.60 -6.39
N ILE A 74 -32.20 -7.78 -5.38
CA ILE A 74 -31.08 -6.85 -5.50
C ILE A 74 -29.80 -7.67 -5.71
N ASP A 75 -29.04 -7.34 -6.77
CA ASP A 75 -27.82 -8.06 -7.12
C ASP A 75 -26.62 -7.59 -6.29
N TYR A 76 -26.50 -6.27 -6.08
CA TYR A 76 -25.36 -5.69 -5.42
C TYR A 76 -25.73 -4.58 -4.43
N ILE A 77 -25.02 -4.54 -3.31
CA ILE A 77 -25.03 -3.45 -2.34
C ILE A 77 -23.62 -2.86 -2.36
N VAL A 78 -23.43 -1.73 -3.02
CA VAL A 78 -22.14 -1.02 -3.06
C VAL A 78 -22.00 -0.19 -1.80
N VAL A 79 -20.88 -0.35 -1.11
CA VAL A 79 -20.51 0.40 0.08
C VAL A 79 -19.27 1.22 -0.24
N ASP A 80 -19.47 2.51 -0.49
CA ASP A 80 -18.40 3.45 -0.79
C ASP A 80 -17.71 3.90 0.50
N HIS A 81 -18.37 3.72 1.68
CA HIS A 81 -17.89 4.11 3.00
C HIS A 81 -18.63 3.36 4.11
N THR A 82 -17.93 2.97 5.19
CA THR A 82 -18.51 2.10 6.25
C THR A 82 -18.87 2.82 7.56
N GLU A 83 -19.01 4.13 7.57
CA GLU A 83 -19.55 4.83 8.73
C GLU A 83 -20.99 4.36 9.02
N PRO A 84 -21.37 4.15 10.31
CA PRO A 84 -22.65 3.53 10.64
C PRO A 84 -23.91 4.26 10.17
N ASP A 85 -23.82 5.51 9.81
CA ASP A 85 -24.95 6.25 9.24
C ASP A 85 -25.17 5.99 7.74
N HIS A 86 -24.17 5.40 7.05
CA HIS A 86 -24.27 4.89 5.68
C HIS A 86 -24.57 3.41 5.62
N VAL A 87 -24.00 2.62 6.54
CA VAL A 87 -24.11 1.16 6.51
C VAL A 87 -24.97 0.55 7.61
N GLY A 88 -25.54 1.38 8.47
CA GLY A 88 -26.30 0.89 9.63
C GLY A 88 -27.51 -0.01 9.29
N SER A 89 -27.99 0.09 8.04
CA SER A 89 -29.10 -0.72 7.57
C SER A 89 -28.70 -1.88 6.65
N VAL A 90 -27.39 -2.09 6.38
CA VAL A 90 -26.89 -3.14 5.47
C VAL A 90 -27.33 -4.53 5.94
N ALA A 91 -27.18 -4.85 7.23
CA ALA A 91 -27.59 -6.14 7.78
C ALA A 91 -29.09 -6.43 7.51
N LYS A 92 -29.94 -5.44 7.78
CA LYS A 92 -31.41 -5.58 7.53
C LYS A 92 -31.75 -5.72 6.06
N LEU A 93 -31.00 -5.06 5.19
CA LEU A 93 -31.20 -5.20 3.73
C LEU A 93 -30.76 -6.57 3.25
N LEU A 94 -29.65 -7.11 3.75
CA LEU A 94 -29.19 -8.48 3.47
C LEU A 94 -30.15 -9.55 3.96
N ASP A 95 -30.86 -9.33 5.08
CA ASP A 95 -31.91 -10.24 5.55
C ASP A 95 -33.07 -10.36 4.55
N ILE A 96 -33.34 -9.30 3.78
CA ILE A 96 -34.36 -9.27 2.72
C ILE A 96 -33.80 -9.78 1.40
N SER A 97 -32.64 -9.26 0.98
CA SER A 97 -31.96 -9.53 -0.29
C SER A 97 -30.82 -10.53 -0.08
N LYS A 98 -31.17 -11.76 0.24
CA LYS A 98 -30.22 -12.80 0.70
C LYS A 98 -29.16 -13.19 -0.32
N ASP A 99 -29.43 -13.01 -1.61
CA ASP A 99 -28.51 -13.33 -2.69
C ASP A 99 -27.69 -12.11 -3.14
N ALA A 100 -27.91 -10.94 -2.52
CA ALA A 100 -27.17 -9.73 -2.84
C ALA A 100 -25.70 -9.87 -2.40
N LYS A 101 -24.78 -9.42 -3.28
CA LYS A 101 -23.36 -9.34 -2.93
C LYS A 101 -22.99 -7.93 -2.50
N VAL A 102 -22.30 -7.82 -1.38
CA VAL A 102 -21.76 -6.54 -0.95
C VAL A 102 -20.51 -6.22 -1.76
N VAL A 103 -20.43 -5.02 -2.32
CA VAL A 103 -19.29 -4.56 -3.12
C VAL A 103 -18.63 -3.40 -2.40
N GLY A 104 -17.33 -3.48 -2.13
CA GLY A 104 -16.61 -2.44 -1.44
C GLY A 104 -15.10 -2.67 -1.45
N SER A 105 -14.33 -1.71 -0.93
CA SER A 105 -12.89 -1.91 -0.76
C SER A 105 -12.61 -3.05 0.21
N SER A 106 -11.42 -3.66 0.15
CA SER A 106 -11.03 -4.72 1.10
C SER A 106 -11.13 -4.26 2.56
N THR A 107 -10.85 -2.96 2.80
CA THR A 107 -11.00 -2.35 4.13
C THR A 107 -12.48 -2.23 4.52
N ALA A 108 -13.36 -1.83 3.60
CA ALA A 108 -14.80 -1.78 3.81
C ALA A 108 -15.36 -3.16 4.14
N ILE A 109 -14.99 -4.19 3.39
CA ILE A 109 -15.42 -5.57 3.64
C ILE A 109 -14.96 -6.04 5.03
N LYS A 110 -13.72 -5.73 5.42
CA LYS A 110 -13.22 -6.04 6.77
C LYS A 110 -14.04 -5.37 7.87
N PHE A 111 -14.39 -4.09 7.72
CA PHE A 111 -15.17 -3.36 8.71
C PHE A 111 -16.63 -3.85 8.76
N LEU A 112 -17.23 -4.12 7.60
CA LEU A 112 -18.59 -4.64 7.50
C LEU A 112 -18.78 -5.98 8.21
N LYS A 113 -17.78 -6.86 8.21
CA LYS A 113 -17.84 -8.11 8.99
C LYS A 113 -18.05 -7.85 10.49
N GLY A 114 -17.50 -6.76 11.01
CA GLY A 114 -17.72 -6.33 12.40
C GLY A 114 -19.02 -5.55 12.63
N ILE A 115 -19.64 -5.00 11.58
CA ILE A 115 -20.91 -4.24 11.65
C ILE A 115 -22.09 -5.17 11.43
N VAL A 116 -22.03 -6.00 10.40
CA VAL A 116 -23.10 -6.93 10.01
C VAL A 116 -23.20 -8.12 10.98
N ASN A 117 -22.06 -8.61 11.51
CA ASN A 117 -21.95 -9.71 12.48
C ASN A 117 -22.53 -11.06 12.05
N HIS A 118 -22.69 -11.28 10.76
CA HIS A 118 -22.99 -12.59 10.13
C HIS A 118 -22.32 -12.68 8.77
N ASP A 119 -22.22 -13.87 8.21
CA ASP A 119 -21.61 -14.09 6.91
C ASP A 119 -22.48 -13.49 5.79
N PHE A 120 -21.82 -12.94 4.78
CA PHE A 120 -22.44 -12.41 3.56
C PHE A 120 -21.48 -12.58 2.37
N ASP A 121 -22.08 -12.71 1.17
CA ASP A 121 -21.32 -12.74 -0.08
C ASP A 121 -20.81 -11.35 -0.45
N TYR A 122 -19.59 -11.24 -0.96
CA TYR A 122 -19.00 -9.96 -1.30
C TYR A 122 -18.09 -10.00 -2.52
N ILE A 123 -17.83 -8.82 -3.07
CA ILE A 123 -16.85 -8.54 -4.12
C ILE A 123 -15.94 -7.42 -3.62
N GLU A 124 -14.66 -7.69 -3.51
CA GLU A 124 -13.67 -6.65 -3.21
C GLU A 124 -13.31 -5.89 -4.48
N VAL A 125 -13.36 -4.55 -4.40
CA VAL A 125 -13.00 -3.66 -5.50
C VAL A 125 -11.82 -2.78 -5.12
N LYS A 126 -11.05 -2.38 -6.12
CA LYS A 126 -9.88 -1.51 -6.01
C LYS A 126 -9.94 -0.40 -7.06
N ASP A 127 -8.98 0.50 -7.02
CA ASP A 127 -8.87 1.60 -7.98
C ASP A 127 -8.88 1.07 -9.43
N GLY A 128 -9.83 1.57 -10.24
CA GLY A 128 -10.00 1.15 -11.62
C GLY A 128 -10.80 -0.16 -11.83
N SER A 129 -11.25 -0.85 -10.77
CA SER A 129 -12.17 -1.99 -10.91
C SER A 129 -13.48 -1.55 -11.57
N THR A 130 -14.09 -2.44 -12.33
CA THR A 130 -15.39 -2.19 -12.99
C THR A 130 -16.38 -3.28 -12.69
N LEU A 131 -17.68 -2.94 -12.70
CA LEU A 131 -18.80 -3.88 -12.57
C LEU A 131 -19.83 -3.57 -13.65
N ASP A 132 -20.11 -4.55 -14.50
CA ASP A 132 -21.04 -4.43 -15.62
C ASP A 132 -22.48 -4.75 -15.19
N LEU A 133 -23.42 -3.85 -15.50
CA LEU A 133 -24.85 -3.99 -15.24
C LEU A 133 -25.65 -4.30 -16.53
N GLY A 134 -24.95 -4.44 -17.67
CA GLY A 134 -25.51 -4.77 -18.98
C GLY A 134 -25.71 -3.57 -19.90
N ASP A 135 -26.04 -2.40 -19.38
CA ASP A 135 -26.19 -1.14 -20.14
C ASP A 135 -25.54 0.04 -19.40
N LYS A 136 -25.03 -0.21 -18.23
CA LYS A 136 -24.27 0.73 -17.40
C LYS A 136 -23.07 0.03 -16.79
N THR A 137 -22.00 0.77 -16.59
CA THR A 137 -20.75 0.31 -15.97
C THR A 137 -20.50 1.10 -14.69
N LEU A 138 -20.19 0.42 -13.60
CA LEU A 138 -19.69 1.05 -12.40
C LEU A 138 -18.16 1.02 -12.43
N GLN A 139 -17.52 2.16 -12.37
CA GLN A 139 -16.07 2.28 -12.30
C GLN A 139 -15.68 2.78 -10.92
N PHE A 140 -14.91 1.98 -10.16
CA PHE A 140 -14.52 2.30 -8.80
C PHE A 140 -13.20 3.08 -8.76
N ILE A 141 -13.17 4.15 -7.96
CA ILE A 141 -12.03 5.04 -7.79
C ILE A 141 -11.68 5.09 -6.32
N SER A 142 -10.49 4.62 -5.95
CA SER A 142 -10.06 4.62 -4.56
C SER A 142 -9.83 6.05 -4.05
N ALA A 143 -10.49 6.42 -2.96
CA ALA A 143 -10.43 7.73 -2.30
C ALA A 143 -10.17 7.60 -0.78
N PRO A 144 -9.18 6.79 -0.34
CA PRO A 144 -8.97 6.48 1.07
C PRO A 144 -8.70 7.73 1.90
N LEU A 145 -9.17 7.72 3.15
CA LEU A 145 -9.07 8.83 4.10
C LEU A 145 -9.88 10.08 3.66
N LEU A 146 -11.00 9.84 2.96
CA LEU A 146 -12.04 10.84 2.73
C LEU A 146 -13.41 10.37 3.31
N HIS A 147 -13.66 10.38 4.64
CA HIS A 147 -12.66 10.71 5.68
C HIS A 147 -12.22 9.45 6.45
N TRP A 148 -12.69 8.28 6.03
CA TRP A 148 -12.33 6.97 6.55
C TRP A 148 -11.35 6.25 5.59
N PRO A 149 -10.60 5.23 6.08
CA PRO A 149 -9.59 4.55 5.26
C PRO A 149 -10.16 3.70 4.13
N ASP A 150 -11.43 3.33 4.19
CA ASP A 150 -12.14 2.46 3.26
C ASP A 150 -12.84 3.18 2.11
N SER A 151 -12.88 4.52 2.12
CA SER A 151 -13.65 5.33 1.17
C SER A 151 -13.23 5.10 -0.29
N ILE A 152 -14.24 4.94 -1.13
CA ILE A 152 -14.11 4.88 -2.59
C ILE A 152 -15.14 5.82 -3.22
N TYR A 153 -14.95 6.15 -4.50
CA TYR A 153 -15.96 6.79 -5.34
C TYR A 153 -16.39 5.80 -6.41
N THR A 154 -17.64 5.91 -6.85
CA THR A 154 -18.15 5.14 -7.98
C THR A 154 -18.57 6.07 -9.11
N TYR A 155 -17.96 5.92 -10.28
CA TYR A 155 -18.29 6.66 -11.48
C TYR A 155 -19.12 5.82 -12.45
N ILE A 156 -20.17 6.41 -13.03
CA ILE A 156 -21.06 5.79 -14.02
C ILE A 156 -20.86 6.54 -15.35
N PRO A 157 -20.00 6.04 -16.26
CA PRO A 157 -19.63 6.74 -17.49
C PRO A 157 -20.82 7.07 -18.40
N GLU A 158 -21.77 6.15 -18.53
CA GLU A 158 -22.94 6.30 -19.41
C GLU A 158 -23.85 7.46 -18.97
N ASP A 159 -23.78 7.83 -17.69
CA ASP A 159 -24.59 8.88 -17.11
C ASP A 159 -23.77 10.13 -16.69
N ASN A 160 -22.44 10.13 -16.87
CA ASN A 160 -21.54 11.16 -16.36
C ASN A 160 -21.78 11.45 -14.86
N MET A 161 -22.12 10.44 -14.08
CA MET A 161 -22.47 10.59 -12.67
C MET A 161 -21.37 10.03 -11.79
N LEU A 162 -20.97 10.78 -10.76
CA LEU A 162 -20.04 10.36 -9.73
C LEU A 162 -20.78 10.24 -8.39
N ILE A 163 -20.69 9.06 -7.74
CA ILE A 163 -21.17 8.85 -6.37
C ILE A 163 -19.95 8.91 -5.47
N THR A 164 -19.99 9.74 -4.42
CA THR A 164 -18.78 10.12 -3.66
C THR A 164 -18.89 9.89 -2.17
N CYS A 165 -20.02 9.32 -1.72
CA CYS A 165 -20.34 9.31 -0.30
C CYS A 165 -20.16 10.70 0.31
N ASP A 166 -19.42 10.87 1.38
CA ASP A 166 -19.27 12.10 2.15
C ASP A 166 -18.59 13.25 1.43
N SER A 167 -17.75 12.97 0.45
CA SER A 167 -17.08 14.02 -0.30
C SER A 167 -18.09 14.86 -1.07
N PHE A 168 -17.89 16.19 -1.04
CA PHE A 168 -18.79 17.21 -1.63
C PHE A 168 -20.17 17.33 -0.97
N GLY A 169 -20.42 16.52 0.09
CA GLY A 169 -21.64 16.57 0.88
C GLY A 169 -21.63 17.65 1.95
N CYS A 170 -22.78 17.81 2.61
CA CYS A 170 -22.94 18.70 3.76
C CYS A 170 -24.18 18.34 4.58
N HIS A 171 -24.23 18.77 5.85
CA HIS A 171 -25.44 18.63 6.67
C HIS A 171 -26.43 19.76 6.34
N TYR A 172 -27.17 19.54 5.28
CA TYR A 172 -28.23 20.44 4.81
C TYR A 172 -29.40 19.60 4.30
N CYS A 173 -30.53 19.71 4.97
CA CYS A 173 -31.73 18.95 4.61
C CYS A 173 -32.64 19.79 3.71
N SER A 174 -32.90 19.32 2.49
CA SER A 174 -33.88 19.88 1.58
C SER A 174 -34.78 18.77 1.04
N GLU A 175 -36.08 18.99 0.99
CA GLU A 175 -37.05 18.03 0.44
C GLU A 175 -36.84 17.82 -1.07
N GLU A 176 -36.38 18.83 -1.79
CA GLU A 176 -36.15 18.80 -3.24
C GLU A 176 -34.88 18.06 -3.64
N MET A 177 -33.97 17.80 -2.70
CA MET A 177 -32.74 16.99 -2.85
C MET A 177 -31.76 17.45 -3.96
N PHE A 178 -32.02 18.50 -4.71
CA PHE A 178 -31.14 18.99 -5.77
C PHE A 178 -30.61 20.39 -5.46
N ASP A 179 -29.33 20.63 -5.77
CA ASP A 179 -28.64 21.90 -5.53
C ASP A 179 -29.24 23.08 -6.29
N ASP A 180 -29.88 22.86 -7.46
CA ASP A 180 -30.56 23.89 -8.24
C ASP A 180 -31.96 24.22 -7.69
N LYS A 181 -32.41 23.59 -6.64
CA LYS A 181 -33.71 23.78 -5.99
C LYS A 181 -33.57 24.35 -4.58
N ILE A 182 -32.36 24.61 -4.13
CA ILE A 182 -32.13 25.21 -2.80
C ILE A 182 -32.63 26.65 -2.79
N GLU A 183 -33.51 26.98 -1.86
CA GLU A 183 -34.07 28.32 -1.71
C GLU A 183 -33.04 29.33 -1.16
N ASN A 184 -32.28 28.94 -0.14
CA ASN A 184 -31.24 29.76 0.46
C ASN A 184 -29.84 29.15 0.21
N TYR A 185 -29.24 29.56 -0.90
CA TYR A 185 -27.92 29.04 -1.30
C TYR A 185 -26.78 29.46 -0.37
N ASN A 186 -26.94 30.62 0.35
CA ASN A 186 -25.91 31.02 1.32
C ASN A 186 -25.86 30.10 2.55
N ASP A 187 -27.02 29.68 3.07
CA ASP A 187 -27.09 28.71 4.17
C ASP A 187 -26.48 27.37 3.75
N TYR A 188 -26.72 26.96 2.49
CA TYR A 188 -26.08 25.78 1.94
C TYR A 188 -24.55 25.92 1.87
N LEU A 189 -24.02 27.03 1.39
CA LEU A 189 -22.58 27.28 1.33
C LEU A 189 -21.94 27.34 2.72
N GLU A 190 -22.66 27.92 3.71
CA GLU A 190 -22.21 27.89 5.11
C GLU A 190 -22.12 26.45 5.62
N ALA A 191 -23.15 25.65 5.42
CA ALA A 191 -23.17 24.24 5.80
C ALA A 191 -22.07 23.43 5.08
N LEU A 192 -21.86 23.65 3.78
CA LEU A 192 -20.84 23.00 2.98
C LEU A 192 -19.42 23.34 3.47
N LYS A 193 -19.18 24.63 3.78
CA LYS A 193 -17.87 25.04 4.30
C LYS A 193 -17.61 24.47 5.69
N TYR A 194 -18.61 24.51 6.57
CA TYR A 194 -18.52 23.97 7.91
C TYR A 194 -18.25 22.45 7.89
N TYR A 195 -18.96 21.73 7.01
CA TYR A 195 -18.74 20.29 6.80
C TYR A 195 -17.33 20.01 6.28
N PHE A 196 -16.89 20.77 5.27
CA PHE A 196 -15.52 20.62 4.75
C PHE A 196 -14.48 20.83 5.86
N ASP A 197 -14.60 21.88 6.66
CA ASP A 197 -13.63 22.20 7.71
C ASP A 197 -13.57 21.13 8.78
N GLY A 198 -14.72 20.58 9.19
CA GLY A 198 -14.80 19.55 10.23
C GLY A 198 -14.42 18.15 9.77
N ILE A 199 -14.87 17.75 8.60
CA ILE A 199 -14.79 16.37 8.10
C ILE A 199 -13.63 16.19 7.12
N MET A 200 -13.52 17.02 6.08
CA MET A 200 -12.53 16.89 5.02
C MET A 200 -11.25 17.69 5.30
N GLY A 201 -11.35 18.78 6.07
CA GLY A 201 -10.23 19.67 6.39
C GLY A 201 -9.01 19.00 7.02
N PRO A 202 -9.16 18.01 7.93
CA PRO A 202 -8.04 17.20 8.43
C PRO A 202 -7.30 16.42 7.33
N PHE A 203 -7.97 16.13 6.21
CA PHE A 203 -7.52 15.23 5.15
C PHE A 203 -7.19 15.94 3.83
N LYS A 204 -6.93 17.26 3.84
CA LYS A 204 -6.65 18.09 2.64
C LYS A 204 -5.71 17.44 1.60
N PRO A 205 -4.59 16.79 1.94
CA PRO A 205 -3.74 16.11 0.95
C PRO A 205 -4.44 14.98 0.20
N TYR A 206 -5.38 14.31 0.85
CA TYR A 206 -6.16 13.22 0.25
C TYR A 206 -7.28 13.76 -0.62
N VAL A 207 -7.91 14.89 -0.22
CA VAL A 207 -8.84 15.64 -1.08
C VAL A 207 -8.17 16.01 -2.40
N LEU A 208 -6.96 16.59 -2.37
CA LEU A 208 -6.24 16.97 -3.59
C LEU A 208 -5.91 15.76 -4.47
N ARG A 209 -5.57 14.60 -3.87
CA ARG A 209 -5.32 13.36 -4.62
C ARG A 209 -6.59 12.83 -5.29
N ALA A 210 -7.73 12.84 -4.59
CA ALA A 210 -9.00 12.39 -5.16
C ALA A 210 -9.45 13.33 -6.29
N LEU A 211 -9.31 14.65 -6.11
CA LEU A 211 -9.60 15.62 -7.17
C LEU A 211 -8.73 15.40 -8.41
N GLU A 212 -7.45 15.03 -8.23
CA GLU A 212 -6.56 14.72 -9.37
C GLU A 212 -7.03 13.48 -10.15
N LYS A 213 -7.58 12.46 -9.48
CA LYS A 213 -8.09 11.25 -10.14
C LYS A 213 -9.36 11.50 -10.95
N ILE A 214 -10.19 12.43 -10.52
CA ILE A 214 -11.49 12.71 -11.19
C ILE A 214 -11.44 13.88 -12.17
N LYS A 215 -10.34 14.61 -12.29
CA LYS A 215 -10.22 15.86 -13.04
C LYS A 215 -10.60 15.76 -14.53
N ASP A 216 -10.30 14.60 -15.13
CA ASP A 216 -10.51 14.34 -16.56
C ASP A 216 -11.81 13.60 -16.85
N LEU A 217 -12.59 13.25 -15.82
CA LEU A 217 -13.88 12.59 -15.97
C LEU A 217 -14.96 13.61 -16.38
N PRO A 218 -15.80 13.31 -17.36
CA PRO A 218 -16.93 14.14 -17.75
C PRO A 218 -18.06 14.01 -16.71
N ILE A 219 -17.91 14.70 -15.58
CA ILE A 219 -18.91 14.70 -14.50
C ILE A 219 -19.92 15.83 -14.74
N ASP A 220 -21.21 15.52 -14.70
CA ASP A 220 -22.31 16.49 -14.71
C ASP A 220 -23.24 16.35 -13.50
N THR A 221 -23.11 15.27 -12.73
CA THR A 221 -23.91 15.02 -11.53
C THR A 221 -23.06 14.34 -10.47
N ILE A 222 -23.13 14.82 -9.22
CA ILE A 222 -22.50 14.18 -8.07
C ILE A 222 -23.57 13.74 -7.08
N GLY A 223 -23.57 12.44 -6.79
CA GLY A 223 -24.38 11.82 -5.73
C GLY A 223 -23.60 11.82 -4.43
N THR A 224 -23.93 12.73 -3.52
CA THR A 224 -23.28 12.89 -2.21
C THR A 224 -23.87 11.96 -1.16
N GLY A 225 -23.14 11.66 -0.08
CA GLY A 225 -23.63 10.91 1.08
C GLY A 225 -24.59 11.71 1.97
N HIS A 226 -24.39 13.02 2.06
CA HIS A 226 -25.21 13.96 2.81
C HIS A 226 -25.52 15.19 1.99
N GLY A 227 -26.69 15.81 2.25
CA GLY A 227 -27.11 17.04 1.63
C GLY A 227 -27.59 16.85 0.19
N PRO A 228 -27.68 17.94 -0.59
CA PRO A 228 -28.21 17.93 -1.94
C PRO A 228 -27.35 17.18 -2.95
N ILE A 229 -27.99 16.58 -3.94
CA ILE A 229 -27.36 16.04 -5.15
C ILE A 229 -26.94 17.21 -6.04
N LEU A 230 -25.69 17.21 -6.46
CA LEU A 230 -25.12 18.30 -7.24
C LEU A 230 -25.28 18.02 -8.74
N ARG A 231 -26.06 18.84 -9.43
CA ARG A 231 -26.22 18.76 -10.88
C ARG A 231 -26.01 20.10 -11.60
N LYS A 232 -26.12 21.21 -10.89
CA LYS A 232 -25.91 22.56 -11.42
C LYS A 232 -24.60 23.17 -10.94
N HIS A 233 -24.30 23.08 -9.65
CA HIS A 233 -23.14 23.70 -9.03
C HIS A 233 -21.99 22.72 -8.76
N HIS A 234 -22.02 21.51 -9.31
CA HIS A 234 -20.99 20.47 -9.09
C HIS A 234 -19.56 20.98 -9.37
N LYS A 235 -19.36 21.74 -10.46
CA LYS A 235 -18.03 22.31 -10.80
C LYS A 235 -17.57 23.35 -9.78
N GLU A 236 -18.50 24.22 -9.37
CA GLU A 236 -18.23 25.24 -8.37
C GLU A 236 -17.82 24.60 -7.03
N VAL A 237 -18.52 23.55 -6.60
CA VAL A 237 -18.20 22.81 -5.38
C VAL A 237 -16.84 22.10 -5.49
N ILE A 238 -16.52 21.49 -6.62
CA ILE A 238 -15.20 20.91 -6.88
C ILE A 238 -14.09 21.98 -6.78
N ASP A 239 -14.31 23.15 -7.37
CA ASP A 239 -13.35 24.26 -7.33
C ASP A 239 -13.18 24.81 -5.90
N MET A 240 -14.27 24.91 -5.13
CA MET A 240 -14.21 25.26 -3.71
C MET A 240 -13.40 24.25 -2.90
N TYR A 241 -13.65 22.95 -3.08
CA TYR A 241 -12.89 21.88 -2.43
C TYR A 241 -11.40 21.97 -2.77
N LYS A 242 -11.06 22.19 -4.05
CA LYS A 242 -9.68 22.38 -4.50
C LYS A 242 -9.04 23.61 -3.84
N LYS A 243 -9.75 24.73 -3.81
CA LYS A 243 -9.30 25.96 -3.15
C LYS A 243 -9.04 25.73 -1.66
N TRP A 244 -10.03 25.21 -0.93
CA TRP A 244 -9.95 25.00 0.51
C TRP A 244 -8.88 23.96 0.89
N ALA A 245 -8.71 22.93 0.07
CA ALA A 245 -7.66 21.95 0.28
C ALA A 245 -6.25 22.46 -0.04
N SER A 246 -6.14 23.46 -0.94
CA SER A 246 -4.85 24.07 -1.32
C SER A 246 -4.41 25.19 -0.38
N GLU A 247 -5.29 25.71 0.47
CA GLU A 247 -4.96 26.76 1.42
C GLU A 247 -3.92 26.25 2.43
N ASN A 248 -2.79 26.99 2.55
CA ASN A 248 -1.75 26.69 3.53
C ASN A 248 -2.29 26.96 4.93
N ILE A 249 -2.39 25.91 5.73
CA ILE A 249 -2.93 25.99 7.08
C ILE A 249 -1.88 26.44 8.09
N LEU A 250 -0.61 26.14 7.84
CA LEU A 250 0.48 26.42 8.79
C LEU A 250 1.12 27.79 8.50
N ASP A 251 1.03 28.72 9.45
CA ASP A 251 1.86 29.92 9.46
C ASP A 251 3.18 29.61 10.21
N PRO A 252 4.32 29.52 9.50
CA PRO A 252 5.59 29.14 10.10
C PRO A 252 6.11 30.16 11.13
N LYS A 253 5.57 31.37 11.17
CA LYS A 253 5.93 32.41 12.14
C LYS A 253 4.98 32.49 13.32
N SER A 254 3.80 31.90 13.24
CA SER A 254 2.79 31.99 14.29
C SER A 254 3.02 30.98 15.40
N ILE A 255 3.07 31.48 16.63
CA ILE A 255 3.12 30.67 17.85
C ILE A 255 2.02 31.14 18.78
N VAL A 256 1.27 30.21 19.34
CA VAL A 256 0.14 30.52 20.23
C VAL A 256 0.46 30.03 21.64
N ILE A 257 0.31 30.93 22.62
CA ILE A 257 0.35 30.62 24.04
C ILE A 257 -1.07 30.81 24.59
N ALA A 258 -1.81 29.70 24.70
CA ALA A 258 -3.13 29.68 25.28
C ALA A 258 -3.03 29.45 26.79
N TYR A 259 -3.55 30.37 27.58
CA TYR A 259 -3.43 30.26 29.04
C TYR A 259 -4.70 30.71 29.76
N VAL A 260 -4.78 30.32 31.03
CA VAL A 260 -5.71 30.83 32.02
C VAL A 260 -4.95 31.22 33.27
N SER A 261 -5.33 32.34 33.90
CA SER A 261 -4.63 32.84 35.07
C SER A 261 -5.59 33.41 36.13
N ALA A 262 -5.61 32.78 37.31
CA ALA A 262 -6.50 33.18 38.40
C ALA A 262 -6.00 34.43 39.15
N TYR A 263 -4.68 34.54 39.39
CA TYR A 263 -4.06 35.61 40.20
C TYR A 263 -3.00 36.41 39.39
N GLY A 264 -2.96 36.25 38.07
CA GLY A 264 -1.96 36.91 37.25
C GLY A 264 -0.60 36.19 37.17
N TYR A 265 -0.34 35.16 37.96
CA TYR A 265 0.97 34.46 38.00
C TYR A 265 1.25 33.69 36.73
N THR A 266 0.33 32.89 36.26
CA THR A 266 0.47 32.16 34.97
C THR A 266 0.57 33.12 33.80
N LYS A 267 -0.14 34.26 33.82
CA LYS A 267 -0.06 35.30 32.81
C LYS A 267 1.34 35.89 32.72
N SER A 268 1.95 36.27 33.87
CA SER A 268 3.29 36.84 33.90
C SER A 268 4.36 35.85 33.41
N LEU A 269 4.18 34.55 33.65
CA LEU A 269 5.02 33.50 33.03
C LEU A 269 4.84 33.44 31.51
N ALA A 270 3.60 33.49 31.00
CA ALA A 270 3.31 33.51 29.57
C ALA A 270 3.98 34.70 28.87
N GLU A 271 3.99 35.86 29.48
CA GLU A 271 4.65 37.08 28.99
C GLU A 271 6.17 36.89 28.89
N LYS A 272 6.78 36.31 29.89
CA LYS A 272 8.24 36.03 29.90
C LYS A 272 8.64 34.90 28.92
N ILE A 273 7.84 33.88 28.78
CA ILE A 273 8.01 32.79 27.78
C ILE A 273 7.96 33.42 26.37
N ARG A 274 6.98 34.32 26.09
CA ARG A 274 6.91 35.03 24.83
C ARG A 274 8.20 35.81 24.53
N GLU A 275 8.69 36.59 25.50
CA GLU A 275 9.96 37.34 25.35
C GLU A 275 11.12 36.42 24.97
N GLY A 276 11.24 35.25 25.62
CA GLY A 276 12.25 34.23 25.31
C GLY A 276 12.09 33.65 23.91
N ILE A 277 10.88 33.32 23.47
CA ILE A 277 10.63 32.82 22.13
C ILE A 277 11.03 33.86 21.07
N GLN A 278 10.65 35.12 21.28
CA GLN A 278 10.91 36.22 20.35
C GLN A 278 12.41 36.59 20.29
N SER A 279 13.22 36.26 21.29
CA SER A 279 14.66 36.46 21.23
C SER A 279 15.38 35.51 20.25
N ILE A 280 14.77 34.38 19.91
CA ILE A 280 15.34 33.34 19.03
C ILE A 280 15.05 33.61 17.55
N GLY A 281 13.99 34.34 17.23
CA GLY A 281 13.62 34.62 15.82
C GLY A 281 12.44 35.55 15.68
N ASP A 282 12.17 35.96 14.46
CA ASP A 282 11.01 36.81 14.09
C ASP A 282 9.73 35.99 14.11
N TYR A 283 9.27 35.65 15.34
CA TYR A 283 8.02 34.92 15.57
C TYR A 283 6.91 35.86 16.02
N ASN A 284 5.72 35.66 15.45
CA ASN A 284 4.47 36.27 15.92
C ASN A 284 3.91 35.40 17.06
N VAL A 285 4.21 35.80 18.30
CA VAL A 285 3.79 35.06 19.49
C VAL A 285 2.53 35.69 20.08
N GLU A 286 1.41 35.03 19.91
CA GLU A 286 0.13 35.49 20.41
C GLU A 286 -0.17 34.91 21.79
N LEU A 287 -0.53 35.78 22.75
CA LEU A 287 -0.98 35.41 24.10
C LEU A 287 -2.50 35.40 24.12
N LEU A 288 -3.11 34.25 24.34
CA LEU A 288 -4.56 34.08 24.43
C LEU A 288 -4.96 33.69 25.86
N ASP A 289 -5.53 34.65 26.59
CA ASP A 289 -6.25 34.31 27.81
C ASP A 289 -7.61 33.74 27.41
N VAL A 290 -7.73 32.39 27.50
CA VAL A 290 -8.85 31.64 26.97
C VAL A 290 -10.20 31.98 27.59
N ILE A 291 -10.23 32.73 28.72
CA ILE A 291 -11.45 33.22 29.34
C ILE A 291 -12.11 34.33 28.52
N TYR A 292 -11.33 35.11 27.76
CA TYR A 292 -11.79 36.29 27.06
C TYR A 292 -11.95 36.09 25.56
N HIS A 293 -11.72 34.86 25.05
CA HIS A 293 -11.83 34.52 23.65
C HIS A 293 -12.88 33.43 23.41
N LYS A 294 -13.55 33.49 22.28
CA LYS A 294 -14.42 32.38 21.87
C LYS A 294 -13.58 31.15 21.55
N GLN A 295 -14.08 29.98 21.92
CA GLN A 295 -13.37 28.72 21.76
C GLN A 295 -12.97 28.46 20.29
N ASP A 296 -13.88 28.70 19.33
CA ASP A 296 -13.62 28.54 17.89
C ASP A 296 -12.50 29.46 17.39
N GLU A 297 -12.42 30.69 17.90
CA GLU A 297 -11.34 31.62 17.57
C GLU A 297 -9.98 31.08 18.04
N VAL A 298 -9.93 30.56 19.28
CA VAL A 298 -8.71 29.98 19.84
C VAL A 298 -8.28 28.74 19.03
N ILE A 299 -9.22 27.84 18.74
CA ILE A 299 -8.96 26.62 17.95
C ILE A 299 -8.44 26.94 16.55
N ASN A 300 -9.04 27.91 15.85
CA ASN A 300 -8.56 28.32 14.53
C ASN A 300 -7.12 28.82 14.55
N LYS A 301 -6.73 29.55 15.60
CA LYS A 301 -5.35 30.00 15.77
C LYS A 301 -4.40 28.85 16.11
N LEU A 302 -4.82 27.89 16.97
CA LEU A 302 -4.05 26.68 17.27
C LEU A 302 -3.86 25.80 16.02
N ASN A 303 -4.87 25.71 15.14
CA ASN A 303 -4.79 24.96 13.89
C ASN A 303 -3.69 25.49 12.96
N THR A 304 -3.50 26.81 12.88
CA THR A 304 -2.57 27.47 11.97
C THR A 304 -1.18 27.71 12.55
N ALA A 305 -1.03 27.66 13.89
CA ALA A 305 0.24 27.95 14.56
C ALA A 305 1.31 26.87 14.30
N ALA A 306 2.57 27.30 14.14
CA ALA A 306 3.72 26.42 14.04
C ALA A 306 4.10 25.77 15.37
N GLY A 307 3.72 26.38 16.49
CA GLY A 307 3.93 25.83 17.83
C GLY A 307 2.89 26.33 18.83
N ILE A 308 2.58 25.50 19.81
CA ILE A 308 1.52 25.78 20.77
C ILE A 308 1.94 25.54 22.22
N LEU A 309 1.62 26.46 23.12
CA LEU A 309 1.88 26.31 24.55
C LEU A 309 0.56 26.45 25.33
N PHE A 310 0.44 25.66 26.37
CA PHE A 310 -0.72 25.69 27.27
C PHE A 310 -0.29 26.04 28.70
N GLY A 311 -0.93 27.08 29.26
CA GLY A 311 -0.65 27.58 30.60
C GLY A 311 -1.86 27.49 31.54
N SER A 312 -1.68 26.86 32.71
CA SER A 312 -2.72 26.81 33.74
C SER A 312 -2.14 26.82 35.15
N PRO A 313 -2.76 27.54 36.12
CA PRO A 313 -2.49 27.25 37.49
C PRO A 313 -3.03 25.87 37.86
N THR A 314 -2.45 25.25 38.90
CA THR A 314 -3.01 24.02 39.48
C THR A 314 -4.08 24.37 40.50
N ILE A 315 -5.33 23.96 40.24
CA ILE A 315 -6.46 24.05 41.19
C ILE A 315 -7.18 22.70 41.13
N ASN A 316 -7.55 22.17 42.28
CA ASN A 316 -8.16 20.83 42.41
C ASN A 316 -7.30 19.71 41.80
N SER A 317 -5.98 19.79 41.99
CA SER A 317 -5.00 18.82 41.47
C SER A 317 -4.99 18.65 39.96
N ASP A 318 -5.47 19.64 39.20
CA ASP A 318 -5.49 19.59 37.75
C ASP A 318 -5.34 21.00 37.10
N ALA A 319 -5.25 21.02 35.76
CA ALA A 319 -5.43 22.23 35.00
C ALA A 319 -6.87 22.73 35.08
N LEU A 320 -7.06 24.05 34.90
CA LEU A 320 -8.39 24.62 34.89
C LEU A 320 -9.17 24.20 33.64
N LYS A 321 -10.48 24.01 33.83
CA LYS A 321 -11.45 23.56 32.84
C LYS A 321 -11.27 24.21 31.43
N PRO A 322 -11.09 25.54 31.27
CA PRO A 322 -10.95 26.13 29.95
C PRO A 322 -9.77 25.57 29.15
N ILE A 323 -8.66 25.24 29.80
CA ILE A 323 -7.50 24.57 29.15
C ILE A 323 -7.81 23.12 28.85
N LEU A 324 -8.48 22.39 29.75
CA LEU A 324 -8.88 21.00 29.52
C LEU A 324 -9.87 20.89 28.36
N ASP A 325 -10.82 21.81 28.25
CA ASP A 325 -11.76 21.87 27.12
C ASP A 325 -11.02 22.03 25.78
N LEU A 326 -10.02 22.94 25.70
CA LEU A 326 -9.20 23.08 24.49
C LEU A 326 -8.42 21.82 24.16
N LEU A 327 -7.79 21.18 25.15
CA LEU A 327 -7.04 19.95 24.96
C LEU A 327 -7.92 18.79 24.43
N ASN A 328 -9.20 18.78 24.78
CA ASN A 328 -10.15 17.76 24.31
C ASN A 328 -10.58 17.98 22.85
N ILE A 329 -10.48 19.18 22.33
CA ILE A 329 -10.87 19.51 20.94
C ILE A 329 -9.67 19.36 19.98
N LEU A 330 -8.43 19.36 20.49
CA LEU A 330 -7.27 19.15 19.64
C LEU A 330 -7.35 17.82 18.88
N ASN A 331 -7.08 17.86 17.59
CA ASN A 331 -7.13 16.69 16.70
C ASN A 331 -5.72 16.19 16.41
N PRO A 332 -5.37 14.93 16.67
CA PRO A 332 -4.04 14.37 16.44
C PRO A 332 -3.64 14.33 14.95
N ILE A 333 -4.60 14.40 14.01
CA ILE A 333 -4.30 14.47 12.57
C ILE A 333 -3.81 15.88 12.19
N ILE A 334 -4.41 16.93 12.78
CA ILE A 334 -4.04 18.32 12.50
C ILE A 334 -2.81 18.74 13.31
N HIS A 335 -2.78 18.35 14.58
CA HIS A 335 -1.80 18.87 15.56
C HIS A 335 -0.63 17.93 15.79
N GLY A 336 -0.72 16.64 15.42
CA GLY A 336 0.35 15.67 15.61
C GLY A 336 1.67 16.12 15.01
N GLY A 337 2.76 15.96 15.77
CA GLY A 337 4.09 16.39 15.38
C GLY A 337 4.38 17.89 15.59
N LYS A 338 3.38 18.75 15.89
CA LYS A 338 3.64 20.16 16.22
C LYS A 338 4.42 20.27 17.53
N PRO A 339 5.43 21.15 17.60
CA PRO A 339 6.06 21.51 18.87
C PRO A 339 5.04 22.04 19.88
N ALA A 340 5.05 21.49 21.07
CA ALA A 340 4.14 21.89 22.14
C ALA A 340 4.85 21.92 23.50
N ALA A 341 4.30 22.71 24.42
CA ALA A 341 4.80 22.77 25.79
C ALA A 341 3.71 23.13 26.79
N ALA A 342 3.94 22.79 28.06
CA ALA A 342 3.07 23.13 29.17
C ALA A 342 3.80 24.00 30.20
N PHE A 343 3.08 24.94 30.83
CA PHE A 343 3.60 25.75 31.92
C PHE A 343 2.50 26.13 32.90
N GLY A 344 2.90 26.51 34.13
CA GLY A 344 1.90 26.94 35.08
C GLY A 344 2.44 27.29 36.50
N SER A 345 1.60 27.97 37.26
CA SER A 345 1.84 28.26 38.68
C SER A 345 1.09 27.28 39.55
N TYR A 346 1.56 27.02 40.75
CA TYR A 346 0.93 26.12 41.71
C TYR A 346 1.22 26.54 43.14
N GLY A 347 0.34 26.14 44.09
CA GLY A 347 0.53 26.38 45.52
C GLY A 347 1.02 25.16 46.28
N TRP A 348 0.49 23.97 45.99
CA TRP A 348 0.72 22.77 46.79
C TRP A 348 1.50 21.68 46.07
N SER A 349 0.99 21.16 44.94
CA SER A 349 1.48 19.92 44.30
C SER A 349 1.83 20.05 42.81
N GLY A 350 1.13 20.85 42.01
CA GLY A 350 1.52 21.26 40.68
C GLY A 350 1.26 20.21 39.58
N GLU A 351 0.12 19.55 39.58
CA GLU A 351 -0.31 18.50 38.65
C GLU A 351 -0.75 19.03 37.26
N ALA A 352 -1.17 20.32 37.18
CA ALA A 352 -1.65 20.88 35.95
C ALA A 352 -0.67 20.70 34.79
N VAL A 353 0.62 21.02 35.00
CA VAL A 353 1.64 20.93 33.95
C VAL A 353 1.85 19.49 33.48
N PRO A 354 2.15 18.49 34.33
CA PRO A 354 2.30 17.10 33.87
C PRO A 354 1.01 16.51 33.28
N ASN A 355 -0.18 16.92 33.72
CA ASN A 355 -1.43 16.46 33.14
C ASN A 355 -1.62 17.01 31.69
N ILE A 356 -1.31 18.30 31.48
CA ILE A 356 -1.28 18.90 30.13
C ILE A 356 -0.26 18.18 29.24
N GLU A 357 0.97 17.98 29.72
CA GLU A 357 2.01 17.26 28.96
C GLU A 357 1.59 15.87 28.53
N ARG A 358 1.01 15.10 29.46
CA ARG A 358 0.51 13.77 29.17
C ARG A 358 -0.53 13.81 28.05
N ARG A 359 -1.51 14.73 28.15
CA ARG A 359 -2.55 14.86 27.12
C ARG A 359 -2.01 15.29 25.77
N LEU A 360 -1.06 16.22 25.72
CA LEU A 360 -0.38 16.62 24.48
C LEU A 360 0.39 15.47 23.82
N LYS A 361 1.03 14.59 24.62
CA LYS A 361 1.72 13.38 24.11
C LYS A 361 0.72 12.35 23.57
N GLU A 362 -0.41 12.12 24.25
CA GLU A 362 -1.50 11.26 23.76
C GLU A 362 -2.03 11.75 22.41
N LEU A 363 -2.07 13.07 22.21
CA LEU A 363 -2.44 13.71 20.93
C LEU A 363 -1.29 13.74 19.92
N ARG A 364 -0.16 13.06 20.19
CA ARG A 364 1.02 12.92 19.32
C ARG A 364 1.75 14.22 18.99
N LEU A 365 1.63 15.26 19.82
CA LEU A 365 2.45 16.46 19.67
C LEU A 365 3.90 16.22 20.09
N ASP A 366 4.82 17.02 19.56
CA ASP A 366 6.25 17.00 19.92
C ASP A 366 6.50 17.85 21.17
N VAL A 367 6.27 17.27 22.36
CA VAL A 367 6.19 17.98 23.62
C VAL A 367 7.55 18.19 24.27
N ILE A 368 7.90 19.43 24.60
CA ILE A 368 9.05 19.75 25.46
C ILE A 368 8.73 19.35 26.90
N THR A 369 9.58 18.51 27.47
CA THR A 369 9.49 18.05 28.86
C THR A 369 10.81 18.14 29.58
N PRO A 370 10.82 18.48 30.89
CA PRO A 370 9.68 18.88 31.68
C PRO A 370 9.16 20.28 31.30
N GLY A 371 7.86 20.50 31.45
CA GLY A 371 7.26 21.82 31.37
C GLY A 371 7.64 22.71 32.56
N LEU A 372 7.36 24.00 32.42
CA LEU A 372 7.72 24.97 33.45
C LEU A 372 6.70 25.01 34.58
N LYS A 373 7.13 24.71 35.82
CA LYS A 373 6.31 24.83 37.05
C LYS A 373 6.89 25.86 37.98
N VAL A 374 6.10 26.82 38.44
CA VAL A 374 6.52 27.86 39.36
C VAL A 374 5.61 27.85 40.60
N ASN A 375 6.24 27.85 41.79
CA ASN A 375 5.51 27.82 43.07
C ASN A 375 5.04 29.24 43.44
N PHE A 376 3.71 29.42 43.57
CA PHE A 376 3.02 30.70 43.85
C PHE A 376 3.40 31.84 42.90
N LYS A 377 3.76 33.01 43.45
CA LYS A 377 4.13 34.22 42.73
C LYS A 377 5.53 34.08 42.15
N PRO A 378 5.74 34.24 40.84
CA PRO A 378 7.07 34.12 40.24
C PRO A 378 8.07 35.11 40.86
N SER A 379 9.28 34.64 41.18
CA SER A 379 10.43 35.42 41.55
C SER A 379 11.22 35.87 40.33
N GLU A 380 12.28 36.70 40.51
CA GLU A 380 13.18 37.05 39.41
C GLU A 380 13.88 35.84 38.81
N GLU A 381 14.23 34.82 39.61
CA GLU A 381 14.83 33.57 39.14
C GLU A 381 13.84 32.74 38.34
N ASP A 382 12.57 32.75 38.74
CA ASP A 382 11.50 32.09 37.99
C ASP A 382 11.25 32.79 36.63
N PHE A 383 11.32 34.11 36.57
CA PHE A 383 11.23 34.85 35.32
C PHE A 383 12.42 34.56 34.38
N ILE A 384 13.63 34.43 34.91
CA ILE A 384 14.82 33.99 34.13
C ILE A 384 14.55 32.56 33.59
N SER A 385 14.03 31.67 34.42
CA SER A 385 13.69 30.30 34.02
C SER A 385 12.57 30.27 32.95
N ALA A 386 11.55 31.12 33.08
CA ALA A 386 10.50 31.26 32.08
C ALA A 386 11.01 31.80 30.73
N TYR A 387 11.90 32.78 30.78
CA TYR A 387 12.58 33.30 29.61
C TYR A 387 13.39 32.21 28.88
N LYS A 388 14.23 31.49 29.59
CA LYS A 388 15.03 30.38 29.06
C LYS A 388 14.14 29.23 28.50
N PHE A 389 13.00 28.96 29.13
CA PHE A 389 12.04 28.00 28.64
C PHE A 389 11.47 28.46 27.30
N GLY A 390 11.20 29.75 27.16
CA GLY A 390 10.78 30.37 25.91
C GLY A 390 11.87 30.25 24.82
N GLU A 391 13.15 30.52 25.16
CA GLU A 391 14.27 30.34 24.24
C GLU A 391 14.33 28.88 23.74
N SER A 392 14.27 27.90 24.64
CA SER A 392 14.27 26.48 24.30
C SER A 392 13.13 26.11 23.37
N PHE A 393 11.93 26.70 23.59
CA PHE A 393 10.80 26.48 22.71
C PHE A 393 11.00 27.11 21.33
N GLY A 394 11.55 28.32 21.26
CA GLY A 394 11.89 28.99 20.01
C GLY A 394 12.91 28.21 19.17
N GLU A 395 13.95 27.65 19.80
CA GLU A 395 14.92 26.79 19.11
C GLU A 395 14.25 25.48 18.61
N LYS A 396 13.37 24.89 19.39
CA LYS A 396 12.60 23.70 18.97
C LYS A 396 11.74 24.00 17.74
N ILE A 397 11.07 25.14 17.68
CA ILE A 397 10.31 25.60 16.49
C ILE A 397 11.24 25.75 15.30
N LYS A 398 12.38 26.40 15.48
CA LYS A 398 13.37 26.59 14.41
C LYS A 398 13.89 25.26 13.86
N GLU A 399 14.17 24.29 14.73
CA GLU A 399 14.53 22.93 14.32
C GLU A 399 13.41 22.25 13.55
N HIS A 400 12.16 22.34 14.05
CA HIS A 400 10.99 21.75 13.41
C HIS A 400 10.76 22.35 12.01
N LEU A 401 10.80 23.67 11.88
CA LEU A 401 10.64 24.38 10.61
C LEU A 401 11.81 24.07 9.65
N ASN A 402 13.06 23.99 10.15
CA ASN A 402 14.21 23.62 9.35
C ASN A 402 14.13 22.15 8.88
N LYS A 403 13.66 21.24 9.72
CA LYS A 403 13.34 19.85 9.30
C LYS A 403 12.27 19.86 8.23
N SER A 404 11.20 20.62 8.43
CA SER A 404 10.09 20.74 7.46
C SER A 404 10.51 21.45 6.16
N ALA A 405 11.40 22.46 6.22
CA ALA A 405 11.97 23.15 5.06
C ALA A 405 13.00 22.30 4.32
N LYS A 406 13.82 21.53 5.04
CA LYS A 406 14.72 20.51 4.46
C LYS A 406 13.91 19.36 3.85
N THR A 407 12.74 19.04 4.38
CA THR A 407 11.79 18.08 3.82
C THR A 407 11.08 18.66 2.59
N LYS A 408 10.88 19.97 2.48
CA LYS A 408 10.36 20.65 1.26
C LYS A 408 11.44 20.92 0.19
N LYS A 409 12.73 21.03 0.54
CA LYS A 409 13.87 21.11 -0.38
C LYS A 409 14.54 19.78 -0.68
N LYS A 410 14.35 18.76 0.14
CA LYS A 410 14.47 17.35 -0.11
C LYS A 410 13.08 16.80 0.12
N SER A 411 12.29 16.63 -0.92
CA SER A 411 11.33 15.55 -0.91
C SER A 411 12.14 14.24 -0.95
N SER A 412 12.80 13.89 0.13
CA SER A 412 13.07 12.50 0.42
C SER A 412 11.71 11.94 0.87
N THR A 413 10.83 11.77 -0.07
CA THR A 413 9.81 10.77 0.02
C THR A 413 10.59 9.53 0.44
N LYS A 414 10.32 9.03 1.66
CA LYS A 414 10.86 7.74 2.06
C LYS A 414 10.46 6.75 0.98
N LYS A 415 11.37 5.90 0.61
CA LYS A 415 11.07 4.83 -0.34
C LYS A 415 10.69 3.59 0.44
N TRP A 416 9.56 3.02 0.13
CA TRP A 416 9.03 1.83 0.79
C TRP A 416 9.03 0.68 -0.19
N LYS A 417 9.84 -0.34 0.06
CA LYS A 417 9.90 -1.54 -0.76
C LYS A 417 8.89 -2.55 -0.25
N CYS A 418 7.99 -2.99 -1.12
CA CYS A 418 7.13 -4.12 -0.82
C CYS A 418 7.97 -5.40 -0.78
N LEU A 419 7.87 -6.16 0.30
CA LEU A 419 8.61 -7.41 0.48
C LEU A 419 8.10 -8.52 -0.44
N VAL A 420 6.86 -8.43 -0.90
CA VAL A 420 6.22 -9.44 -1.76
C VAL A 420 6.67 -9.29 -3.22
N CYS A 421 6.41 -8.14 -3.84
CA CYS A 421 6.69 -7.92 -5.27
C CYS A 421 7.91 -7.05 -5.53
N GLY A 422 8.57 -6.53 -4.51
CA GLY A 422 9.77 -5.70 -4.63
C GLY A 422 9.54 -4.28 -5.13
N VAL A 423 8.31 -3.90 -5.45
CA VAL A 423 8.00 -2.55 -5.92
C VAL A 423 8.32 -1.51 -4.86
N ILE A 424 8.83 -0.37 -5.29
CA ILE A 424 9.21 0.74 -4.40
C ILE A 424 8.20 1.87 -4.57
N PHE A 425 7.67 2.35 -3.46
CA PHE A 425 6.76 3.50 -3.40
C PHE A 425 7.41 4.67 -2.69
N ASP A 426 7.16 5.86 -3.21
CA ASP A 426 7.54 7.09 -2.55
C ASP A 426 6.42 7.54 -1.60
N GLY A 427 6.75 7.81 -0.35
CA GLY A 427 5.78 8.26 0.64
C GLY A 427 6.40 8.49 2.01
N SER A 428 5.74 9.24 2.87
CA SER A 428 6.17 9.42 4.27
C SER A 428 5.99 8.15 5.11
N LYS A 429 5.14 7.25 4.66
CA LYS A 429 4.86 5.92 5.22
C LYS A 429 4.50 4.96 4.08
N PRO A 430 4.62 3.64 4.29
CA PRO A 430 4.28 2.68 3.26
C PRO A 430 2.79 2.75 2.88
N PRO A 431 2.42 2.35 1.65
CA PRO A 431 1.02 2.15 1.28
C PRO A 431 0.34 1.19 2.26
N GLU A 432 -0.92 1.39 2.56
CA GLU A 432 -1.68 0.48 3.42
C GLU A 432 -1.86 -0.89 2.78
N ILE A 433 -2.00 -0.88 1.45
CA ILE A 433 -2.02 -2.09 0.63
C ILE A 433 -1.14 -1.83 -0.59
N CYS A 434 -0.31 -2.78 -0.95
CA CYS A 434 0.50 -2.69 -2.17
C CYS A 434 -0.42 -2.67 -3.40
N PRO A 435 -0.42 -1.60 -4.20
CA PRO A 435 -1.27 -1.51 -5.38
C PRO A 435 -0.87 -2.49 -6.49
N VAL A 436 0.28 -3.14 -6.38
CA VAL A 436 0.76 -4.15 -7.33
C VAL A 436 0.27 -5.54 -6.92
N CYS A 437 0.64 -6.02 -5.71
CA CYS A 437 0.41 -7.40 -5.29
C CYS A 437 -0.58 -7.57 -4.14
N GLY A 438 -1.23 -6.50 -3.68
CA GLY A 438 -2.20 -6.57 -2.59
C GLY A 438 -1.63 -6.78 -1.18
N ALA A 439 -0.30 -6.80 -1.01
CA ALA A 439 0.34 -6.97 0.30
C ALA A 439 -0.01 -5.83 1.27
N GLY A 440 -0.26 -6.13 2.52
CA GLY A 440 -0.56 -5.16 3.57
C GLY A 440 0.61 -4.23 3.91
N GLN A 441 0.33 -3.14 4.61
CA GLN A 441 1.30 -2.12 5.02
C GLN A 441 2.49 -2.70 5.82
N ASP A 442 2.25 -3.72 6.61
CA ASP A 442 3.22 -4.48 7.38
C ASP A 442 4.26 -5.23 6.52
N GLN A 443 3.96 -5.41 5.23
CA GLN A 443 4.84 -6.07 4.26
C GLN A 443 5.78 -5.09 3.54
N PHE A 444 5.99 -3.90 4.09
CA PHE A 444 6.91 -2.92 3.53
C PHE A 444 8.06 -2.63 4.49
N ILE A 445 9.24 -2.46 3.93
CA ILE A 445 10.41 -1.92 4.62
C ILE A 445 10.80 -0.57 4.06
N GLU A 446 11.32 0.32 4.91
CA GLU A 446 11.90 1.57 4.46
C GLU A 446 13.23 1.27 3.72
N VAL A 447 13.27 1.62 2.45
CA VAL A 447 14.52 1.58 1.70
C VAL A 447 15.26 2.88 1.99
N LYS A 448 16.44 2.80 2.60
CA LYS A 448 17.34 3.94 2.68
C LYS A 448 17.59 4.40 1.24
N SER A 449 17.15 5.61 0.88
CA SER A 449 17.44 6.14 -0.45
C SER A 449 18.96 6.09 -0.63
N GLU A 450 19.42 5.33 -1.61
CA GLU A 450 20.79 5.49 -2.08
C GLU A 450 20.92 6.96 -2.48
N ASN A 451 21.64 7.74 -1.69
CA ASN A 451 22.10 9.04 -2.14
C ASN A 451 23.16 8.76 -3.21
N VAL A 452 22.74 8.57 -4.45
CA VAL A 452 23.67 8.49 -5.58
C VAL A 452 24.34 9.86 -5.68
N THR A 453 25.51 9.98 -5.07
CA THR A 453 26.34 11.17 -5.12
C THR A 453 27.24 11.18 -6.34
N PHE A 454 27.46 10.00 -6.93
CA PHE A 454 28.27 9.84 -8.14
C PHE A 454 27.50 10.35 -9.37
N ALA A 455 28.16 11.14 -10.21
CA ALA A 455 27.65 11.61 -11.47
C ALA A 455 28.77 11.55 -12.53
N SER A 456 28.41 11.06 -13.71
CA SER A 456 29.29 11.02 -14.89
C SER A 456 28.58 11.69 -16.06
N ASP A 457 29.34 12.35 -16.93
CA ASP A 457 28.88 12.93 -18.21
C ASP A 457 29.54 12.29 -19.43
N ASN A 458 30.19 11.13 -19.25
CA ASN A 458 30.79 10.35 -20.31
C ASN A 458 29.69 9.91 -21.29
N ARG A 459 29.96 10.09 -22.61
CA ARG A 459 29.07 9.64 -23.68
C ARG A 459 29.38 8.20 -24.09
N GLU A 460 29.21 7.29 -23.14
CA GLU A 460 29.35 5.86 -23.35
C GLU A 460 28.07 5.26 -23.87
N LYS A 461 28.18 4.16 -24.62
CA LYS A 461 27.07 3.33 -25.08
C LYS A 461 26.94 2.10 -24.19
N PHE A 462 25.86 2.06 -23.41
CA PHE A 462 25.52 0.93 -22.56
C PHE A 462 24.55 0.02 -23.30
N LEU A 463 24.91 -1.24 -23.40
CA LEU A 463 24.05 -2.27 -23.97
C LEU A 463 23.67 -3.28 -22.90
N ILE A 464 22.37 -3.55 -22.75
CA ILE A 464 21.83 -4.47 -21.76
C ILE A 464 21.10 -5.60 -22.48
N ILE A 465 21.50 -6.84 -22.25
CA ILE A 465 20.84 -8.01 -22.82
C ILE A 465 19.86 -8.56 -21.79
N GLY A 466 18.58 -8.42 -22.05
CA GLY A 466 17.49 -8.88 -21.19
C GLY A 466 16.71 -7.73 -20.54
N ASN A 467 15.39 -7.82 -20.65
CA ASN A 467 14.43 -6.81 -20.17
C ASN A 467 13.60 -7.32 -18.98
N GLY A 468 14.24 -8.11 -18.09
CA GLY A 468 13.68 -8.49 -16.79
C GLY A 468 13.99 -7.45 -15.71
N ALA A 469 13.72 -7.77 -14.43
CA ALA A 469 14.05 -6.90 -13.31
C ALA A 469 15.49 -6.39 -13.35
N ALA A 470 16.46 -7.29 -13.48
CA ALA A 470 17.89 -6.94 -13.49
C ALA A 470 18.24 -5.94 -14.61
N GLY A 471 17.72 -6.13 -15.82
CA GLY A 471 18.00 -5.25 -16.95
C GLY A 471 17.39 -3.86 -16.79
N PHE A 472 16.15 -3.79 -16.35
CA PHE A 472 15.46 -2.52 -16.09
C PHE A 472 16.18 -1.70 -15.01
N TYR A 473 16.45 -2.31 -13.86
CA TYR A 473 17.09 -1.60 -12.75
C TYR A 473 18.57 -1.30 -13.00
N ALA A 474 19.23 -2.04 -13.90
CA ALA A 474 20.55 -1.66 -14.40
C ALA A 474 20.47 -0.38 -15.26
N ALA A 475 19.51 -0.29 -16.19
CA ALA A 475 19.30 0.92 -16.99
C ALA A 475 18.95 2.14 -16.10
N GLU A 476 18.08 1.95 -15.10
CA GLU A 476 17.74 2.99 -14.14
C GLU A 476 18.98 3.45 -13.34
N ALA A 477 19.78 2.53 -12.85
CA ALA A 477 20.99 2.81 -12.09
C ALA A 477 22.04 3.57 -12.91
N ILE A 478 22.20 3.22 -14.20
CA ILE A 478 23.05 3.96 -15.14
C ILE A 478 22.50 5.37 -15.31
N ARG A 479 21.21 5.53 -15.62
CA ARG A 479 20.60 6.84 -15.87
C ARG A 479 20.62 7.75 -14.64
N ASN A 480 20.51 7.20 -13.44
CA ASN A 480 20.64 7.97 -12.21
C ASN A 480 22.06 8.57 -12.05
N ARG A 481 23.10 7.93 -12.60
CA ARG A 481 24.51 8.31 -12.54
C ARG A 481 25.00 9.06 -13.77
N ASN A 482 24.44 8.76 -14.93
CA ASN A 482 24.84 9.38 -16.21
C ASN A 482 23.60 9.81 -17.00
N LYS A 483 23.44 11.13 -17.14
CA LYS A 483 22.26 11.74 -17.79
C LYS A 483 22.37 11.84 -19.30
N VAL A 484 23.57 11.63 -19.89
CA VAL A 484 23.88 11.89 -21.30
C VAL A 484 24.22 10.64 -22.12
N SER A 485 24.51 9.51 -21.47
CA SER A 485 24.90 8.26 -22.13
C SER A 485 23.76 7.65 -22.97
N GLU A 486 24.12 6.85 -23.98
CA GLU A 486 23.17 6.04 -24.71
C GLU A 486 22.92 4.73 -23.94
N ILE A 487 21.67 4.38 -23.71
CA ILE A 487 21.28 3.13 -23.05
C ILE A 487 20.33 2.38 -23.98
N GLU A 488 20.67 1.14 -24.32
CA GLU A 488 19.83 0.27 -25.12
C GLU A 488 19.60 -1.06 -24.39
N ILE A 489 18.33 -1.45 -24.19
CA ILE A 489 17.94 -2.74 -23.68
C ILE A 489 17.45 -3.60 -24.85
N ILE A 490 18.00 -4.81 -25.02
CA ILE A 490 17.61 -5.77 -26.04
C ILE A 490 16.93 -6.96 -25.38
N SER A 491 15.76 -7.34 -25.85
CA SER A 491 14.97 -8.45 -25.30
C SER A 491 14.42 -9.35 -26.40
N SER A 492 14.45 -10.65 -26.17
CA SER A 492 13.75 -11.64 -26.99
C SER A 492 12.24 -11.65 -26.77
N GLU A 493 11.74 -11.06 -25.70
CA GLU A 493 10.33 -10.89 -25.43
C GLU A 493 9.81 -9.59 -26.07
N LYS A 494 8.52 -9.57 -26.45
CA LYS A 494 7.87 -8.41 -27.11
C LYS A 494 7.26 -7.40 -26.14
N TYR A 495 7.44 -7.60 -24.85
CA TYR A 495 6.86 -6.79 -23.79
C TYR A 495 7.90 -5.89 -23.14
N ARG A 496 7.47 -4.69 -22.67
CA ARG A 496 8.27 -3.90 -21.73
C ARG A 496 8.41 -4.65 -20.40
N THR A 497 9.30 -4.21 -19.51
CA THR A 497 9.56 -4.89 -18.24
C THR A 497 8.30 -5.02 -17.41
N TYR A 498 7.96 -6.23 -17.00
CA TYR A 498 6.77 -6.54 -16.20
C TYR A 498 7.14 -7.32 -14.93
N TYR A 499 6.24 -7.30 -13.94
CA TYR A 499 6.40 -8.02 -12.67
C TYR A 499 6.17 -9.52 -12.88
N ARG A 500 7.27 -10.30 -13.01
CA ARG A 500 7.17 -11.77 -13.17
C ARG A 500 6.52 -12.49 -11.99
N PRO A 501 6.65 -12.03 -10.71
CA PRO A 501 5.89 -12.62 -9.61
C PRO A 501 4.37 -12.62 -9.82
N GLU A 502 3.84 -11.68 -10.60
CA GLU A 502 2.40 -11.56 -10.87
C GLU A 502 1.89 -12.52 -11.98
N LEU A 503 2.77 -13.35 -12.58
CA LEU A 503 2.34 -14.26 -13.65
C LEU A 503 1.39 -15.36 -13.16
N SER A 504 1.48 -15.77 -11.90
CA SER A 504 0.51 -16.68 -11.30
C SER A 504 -0.88 -16.04 -11.21
N ASP A 505 -0.97 -14.81 -10.70
CA ASP A 505 -2.23 -14.06 -10.59
C ASP A 505 -2.84 -13.77 -11.96
N TYR A 506 -1.98 -13.51 -12.96
CA TYR A 506 -2.43 -13.30 -14.35
C TYR A 506 -3.19 -14.50 -14.93
N LEU A 507 -2.99 -15.71 -14.42
CA LEU A 507 -3.73 -16.89 -14.87
C LEU A 507 -5.24 -16.77 -14.57
N SER A 508 -5.61 -16.11 -13.49
CA SER A 508 -7.01 -16.01 -13.04
C SER A 508 -7.67 -14.66 -13.33
N GLU A 509 -6.90 -13.59 -13.44
CA GLU A 509 -7.43 -12.24 -13.66
C GLU A 509 -6.66 -11.47 -14.73
N ASP A 510 -7.30 -10.46 -15.33
CA ASP A 510 -6.64 -9.52 -16.20
C ASP A 510 -6.01 -8.42 -15.36
N LEU A 511 -4.67 -8.37 -15.39
CA LEU A 511 -3.94 -7.39 -14.61
C LEU A 511 -3.89 -6.04 -15.35
N PRO A 512 -4.25 -4.92 -14.71
CA PRO A 512 -4.09 -3.61 -15.31
C PRO A 512 -2.62 -3.25 -15.50
N ASP A 513 -2.32 -2.39 -16.47
CA ASP A 513 -0.95 -2.00 -16.87
C ASP A 513 -0.05 -1.61 -15.69
N ASN A 514 -0.58 -0.84 -14.73
CA ASN A 514 0.16 -0.38 -13.56
C ASN A 514 0.45 -1.48 -12.52
N LYS A 515 -0.24 -2.61 -12.58
CA LYS A 515 0.04 -3.80 -11.78
C LYS A 515 0.98 -4.76 -12.51
N LEU A 516 0.80 -4.88 -13.83
CA LEU A 516 1.59 -5.81 -14.64
C LEU A 516 2.97 -5.26 -14.97
N TYR A 517 3.10 -3.99 -15.37
CA TYR A 517 4.36 -3.43 -15.85
C TYR A 517 5.09 -2.62 -14.78
N VAL A 518 6.43 -2.74 -14.76
CA VAL A 518 7.30 -2.06 -13.78
C VAL A 518 7.29 -0.54 -13.96
N ALA A 519 7.20 -0.09 -15.21
CA ALA A 519 7.15 1.33 -15.54
C ALA A 519 6.22 1.59 -16.75
N PRO A 520 5.64 2.80 -16.85
CA PRO A 520 4.88 3.19 -18.03
C PRO A 520 5.81 3.30 -19.26
N GLU A 521 5.25 3.25 -20.46
CA GLU A 521 6.02 3.36 -21.69
C GLU A 521 6.77 4.71 -21.79
N SER A 522 6.16 5.77 -21.26
CA SER A 522 6.79 7.11 -21.22
C SER A 522 8.11 7.12 -20.45
N TRP A 523 8.29 6.24 -19.44
CA TRP A 523 9.53 6.18 -18.67
C TRP A 523 10.77 5.95 -19.55
N TYR A 524 10.68 5.07 -20.54
CA TYR A 524 11.80 4.77 -21.45
C TYR A 524 12.16 5.99 -22.29
N THR A 525 11.15 6.69 -22.80
CA THR A 525 11.35 7.91 -23.60
C THR A 525 11.90 9.06 -22.75
N GLU A 526 11.31 9.31 -21.57
CA GLU A 526 11.73 10.37 -20.65
C GLU A 526 13.15 10.18 -20.11
N ASN A 527 13.58 8.93 -19.99
CA ASN A 527 14.92 8.57 -19.54
C ASN A 527 15.89 8.28 -20.68
N ASN A 528 15.51 8.53 -21.93
CA ASN A 528 16.33 8.28 -23.11
C ASN A 528 16.93 6.86 -23.11
N VAL A 529 16.08 5.84 -22.87
CA VAL A 529 16.41 4.43 -22.90
C VAL A 529 15.75 3.82 -24.14
N THR A 530 16.55 3.29 -25.05
CA THR A 530 16.06 2.59 -26.23
C THR A 530 15.68 1.15 -25.86
N LEU A 531 14.44 0.76 -26.11
CA LEU A 531 13.95 -0.58 -25.88
C LEU A 531 13.77 -1.32 -27.20
N THR A 532 14.65 -2.30 -27.46
CA THR A 532 14.66 -3.14 -28.68
C THR A 532 14.09 -4.50 -28.33
N LEU A 533 12.79 -4.69 -28.60
CA LEU A 533 12.01 -5.88 -28.29
C LEU A 533 12.00 -6.89 -29.44
N ASP A 534 11.62 -8.14 -29.15
CA ASP A 534 11.51 -9.24 -30.10
C ASP A 534 12.82 -9.46 -30.90
N LYS A 535 13.98 -9.29 -30.21
CA LYS A 535 15.31 -9.49 -30.76
C LYS A 535 16.15 -10.35 -29.86
N THR A 536 16.64 -11.44 -30.40
CA THR A 536 17.51 -12.40 -29.71
C THR A 536 18.97 -12.16 -30.04
N VAL A 537 19.80 -12.05 -29.00
CA VAL A 537 21.26 -12.00 -29.15
C VAL A 537 21.78 -13.41 -29.40
N LYS A 538 22.50 -13.58 -30.47
CA LYS A 538 23.09 -14.86 -30.90
C LYS A 538 24.51 -15.04 -30.40
N GLU A 539 25.32 -13.98 -30.44
CA GLU A 539 26.74 -14.02 -30.16
C GLU A 539 27.25 -12.73 -29.54
N ILE A 540 28.22 -12.85 -28.64
CA ILE A 540 28.97 -11.71 -28.07
C ILE A 540 30.42 -11.81 -28.58
N LYS A 541 30.97 -10.70 -29.07
CA LYS A 541 32.38 -10.54 -29.46
C LYS A 541 33.06 -9.52 -28.54
N PRO A 542 33.62 -9.98 -27.41
CA PRO A 542 34.17 -9.08 -26.39
C PRO A 542 35.31 -8.19 -26.91
N GLU A 543 36.22 -8.75 -27.75
CA GLU A 543 37.38 -8.06 -28.27
C GLU A 543 37.00 -6.94 -29.26
N ASP A 544 35.90 -7.14 -30.01
CA ASP A 544 35.39 -6.15 -30.98
C ASP A 544 34.38 -5.18 -30.34
N LYS A 545 34.03 -5.40 -29.05
CA LYS A 545 32.95 -4.70 -28.32
C LYS A 545 31.63 -4.68 -29.10
N LYS A 546 31.21 -5.85 -29.61
CA LYS A 546 29.98 -6.00 -30.39
C LYS A 546 29.18 -7.20 -29.97
N ILE A 547 27.89 -7.14 -30.23
CA ILE A 547 27.00 -8.31 -30.24
C ILE A 547 26.44 -8.54 -31.63
N ILE A 548 26.03 -9.77 -31.92
CA ILE A 548 25.36 -10.16 -33.16
C ILE A 548 23.97 -10.66 -32.79
N LEU A 549 22.94 -10.10 -33.41
CA LEU A 549 21.56 -10.55 -33.28
C LEU A 549 21.28 -11.76 -34.17
N GLN A 550 20.17 -12.45 -33.92
CA GLN A 550 19.79 -13.64 -34.69
C GLN A 550 19.49 -13.34 -36.14
N ASP A 551 19.07 -12.11 -36.46
CA ASP A 551 18.86 -11.61 -37.85
C ASP A 551 20.16 -11.21 -38.56
N GLY A 552 21.31 -11.36 -37.92
CA GLY A 552 22.62 -11.04 -38.46
C GLY A 552 23.05 -9.58 -38.26
N SER A 553 22.21 -8.73 -37.71
CA SER A 553 22.57 -7.33 -37.43
C SER A 553 23.56 -7.25 -36.26
N GLU A 554 24.46 -6.25 -36.30
CA GLU A 554 25.45 -6.00 -35.27
C GLU A 554 25.10 -4.77 -34.42
N LYS A 555 25.43 -4.79 -33.13
CA LYS A 555 25.35 -3.65 -32.23
C LYS A 555 26.68 -3.51 -31.48
N SER A 556 27.22 -2.31 -31.43
CA SER A 556 28.44 -1.98 -30.67
C SER A 556 28.07 -1.46 -29.26
N TYR A 557 29.01 -1.62 -28.35
CA TYR A 557 28.87 -1.11 -26.97
C TYR A 557 30.20 -0.64 -26.40
N ASP A 558 30.18 0.24 -25.44
CA ASP A 558 31.33 0.54 -24.57
C ASP A 558 31.29 -0.33 -23.33
N LYS A 559 30.09 -0.53 -22.77
CA LYS A 559 29.81 -1.39 -21.61
C LYS A 559 28.65 -2.33 -21.93
N LEU A 560 28.78 -3.60 -21.52
CA LEU A 560 27.77 -4.64 -21.74
C LEU A 560 27.30 -5.21 -20.42
N ILE A 561 25.98 -5.33 -20.23
CA ILE A 561 25.38 -5.97 -19.07
C ILE A 561 24.56 -7.18 -19.53
N LEU A 562 24.91 -8.36 -19.00
CA LEU A 562 24.22 -9.62 -19.25
C LEU A 562 23.15 -9.82 -18.19
N ALA A 563 21.90 -9.49 -18.53
CA ALA A 563 20.71 -9.63 -17.69
C ALA A 563 19.68 -10.60 -18.33
N ASN A 564 20.17 -11.56 -19.11
CA ASN A 564 19.38 -12.48 -19.94
C ASN A 564 18.71 -13.61 -19.16
N GLY A 565 18.76 -13.55 -17.83
CA GLY A 565 17.93 -14.32 -16.90
C GLY A 565 18.15 -15.85 -16.97
N SER A 566 17.07 -16.58 -16.82
CA SER A 566 17.04 -18.04 -16.76
C SER A 566 15.90 -18.61 -17.59
N ARG A 567 15.92 -19.91 -17.82
CA ARG A 567 14.80 -20.70 -18.36
C ARG A 567 14.29 -21.69 -17.32
N ASN A 568 13.05 -22.12 -17.45
CA ASN A 568 12.50 -23.14 -16.61
C ASN A 568 13.20 -24.49 -16.86
N PHE A 569 13.41 -25.22 -15.78
CA PHE A 569 13.95 -26.57 -15.86
C PHE A 569 12.81 -27.58 -16.09
N VAL A 570 12.92 -28.36 -17.14
CA VAL A 570 12.08 -29.55 -17.36
C VAL A 570 13.03 -30.77 -17.30
N PRO A 571 12.81 -31.74 -16.40
CA PRO A 571 13.71 -32.85 -16.24
C PRO A 571 13.78 -33.71 -17.53
N PRO A 572 14.94 -33.88 -18.12
CA PRO A 572 15.08 -34.67 -19.36
C PRO A 572 14.79 -36.16 -19.18
N SER A 573 14.69 -36.61 -17.94
CA SER A 573 14.32 -38.01 -17.58
C SER A 573 12.81 -38.25 -17.67
N VAL A 574 11.98 -37.24 -17.83
CA VAL A 574 10.52 -37.37 -17.97
C VAL A 574 10.19 -37.51 -19.45
N GLU A 575 9.64 -38.68 -19.83
CA GLU A 575 9.24 -38.94 -21.21
C GLU A 575 7.98 -38.14 -21.62
N GLY A 576 7.93 -37.67 -22.87
CA GLY A 576 6.73 -37.05 -23.47
C GLY A 576 6.44 -35.61 -23.00
N THR A 577 7.44 -34.88 -22.58
CA THR A 577 7.33 -33.47 -22.20
C THR A 577 7.10 -32.51 -23.37
N ASP A 578 7.21 -33.01 -24.60
CA ASP A 578 6.96 -32.29 -25.86
C ASP A 578 5.48 -32.35 -26.31
N LYS A 579 4.62 -33.04 -25.57
CA LYS A 579 3.19 -33.15 -25.92
C LYS A 579 2.46 -31.83 -25.67
N LYS A 580 1.44 -31.60 -26.49
CA LYS A 580 0.52 -30.46 -26.32
C LYS A 580 -0.24 -30.60 -25.00
N GLY A 581 -0.31 -29.53 -24.22
CA GLY A 581 -0.87 -29.50 -22.87
C GLY A 581 0.20 -29.59 -21.78
N VAL A 582 1.49 -29.65 -22.14
CA VAL A 582 2.62 -29.55 -21.21
C VAL A 582 3.15 -28.12 -21.26
N TYR A 583 3.24 -27.46 -20.12
CA TYR A 583 3.61 -26.07 -19.98
C TYR A 583 4.68 -25.83 -18.92
N THR A 584 5.32 -24.68 -19.03
CA THR A 584 6.07 -24.02 -17.96
C THR A 584 5.54 -22.61 -17.81
N LEU A 585 5.77 -21.93 -16.68
CA LEU A 585 5.34 -20.56 -16.45
C LEU A 585 6.57 -19.70 -16.17
N LYS A 586 7.01 -18.90 -17.17
CA LYS A 586 8.18 -18.03 -17.07
C LYS A 586 7.94 -16.66 -17.72
N SER A 587 7.17 -16.62 -18.79
CA SER A 587 6.91 -15.41 -19.56
C SER A 587 5.41 -15.08 -19.57
N LEU A 588 5.11 -13.85 -20.00
CA LEU A 588 3.72 -13.42 -20.20
C LEU A 588 3.03 -14.19 -21.33
N ASP A 589 3.81 -14.62 -22.34
CA ASP A 589 3.28 -15.51 -23.41
C ASP A 589 2.89 -16.87 -22.84
N ASP A 590 3.71 -17.48 -21.96
CA ASP A 590 3.38 -18.74 -21.28
C ASP A 590 2.09 -18.58 -20.45
N ALA A 591 2.01 -17.50 -19.66
CA ALA A 591 0.83 -17.23 -18.83
C ALA A 591 -0.44 -17.03 -19.69
N SER A 592 -0.34 -16.30 -20.79
CA SER A 592 -1.44 -16.06 -21.74
C SER A 592 -1.92 -17.36 -22.39
N GLU A 593 -0.98 -18.21 -22.83
CA GLU A 593 -1.30 -19.50 -23.46
C GLU A 593 -2.00 -20.45 -22.47
N ILE A 594 -1.50 -20.52 -21.21
CA ILE A 594 -2.14 -21.32 -20.17
C ILE A 594 -3.54 -20.78 -19.90
N LYS A 595 -3.68 -19.47 -19.67
CA LYS A 595 -4.96 -18.81 -19.36
C LYS A 595 -6.04 -19.10 -20.39
N GLU A 596 -5.71 -19.02 -21.68
CA GLU A 596 -6.64 -19.35 -22.78
C GLU A 596 -7.17 -20.79 -22.73
N LYS A 597 -6.41 -21.72 -22.12
CA LYS A 597 -6.79 -23.13 -22.03
C LYS A 597 -7.61 -23.46 -20.79
N LEU A 598 -7.49 -22.68 -19.69
CA LEU A 598 -8.08 -23.02 -18.39
C LEU A 598 -9.57 -23.31 -18.47
N SER A 599 -10.33 -22.58 -19.31
CA SER A 599 -11.77 -22.81 -19.50
C SER A 599 -12.14 -24.20 -20.04
N LYS A 600 -11.17 -24.95 -20.62
CA LYS A 600 -11.37 -26.27 -21.21
C LYS A 600 -10.75 -27.39 -20.38
N VAL A 601 -9.93 -27.04 -19.38
CA VAL A 601 -9.21 -27.98 -18.52
C VAL A 601 -10.10 -28.41 -17.36
N LYS A 602 -10.18 -29.71 -17.12
CA LYS A 602 -10.90 -30.27 -15.95
C LYS A 602 -9.93 -30.76 -14.88
N ASN A 603 -8.78 -31.32 -15.31
CA ASN A 603 -7.77 -31.87 -14.43
C ASN A 603 -6.41 -31.26 -14.80
N ALA A 604 -5.74 -30.65 -13.85
CA ALA A 604 -4.39 -30.14 -14.01
C ALA A 604 -3.43 -30.84 -13.05
N VAL A 605 -2.22 -31.10 -13.52
CA VAL A 605 -1.14 -31.62 -12.70
C VAL A 605 0.00 -30.59 -12.69
N VAL A 606 0.40 -30.16 -11.51
CA VAL A 606 1.59 -29.33 -11.29
C VAL A 606 2.71 -30.20 -10.77
N VAL A 607 3.81 -30.24 -11.50
CA VAL A 607 5.03 -30.96 -11.10
C VAL A 607 5.98 -29.97 -10.44
N GLY A 608 6.12 -30.07 -9.11
CA GLY A 608 6.91 -29.22 -8.24
C GLY A 608 6.07 -28.48 -7.19
N GLY A 609 6.33 -28.77 -5.91
CA GLY A 609 5.68 -28.19 -4.73
C GLY A 609 6.39 -26.95 -4.19
N GLY A 610 7.04 -26.19 -5.07
CA GLY A 610 7.66 -24.90 -4.75
C GLY A 610 6.65 -23.73 -4.85
N LEU A 611 7.11 -22.50 -4.59
CA LEU A 611 6.29 -21.27 -4.56
C LEU A 611 5.42 -21.11 -5.80
N LEU A 612 6.03 -20.91 -6.95
CA LEU A 612 5.32 -20.66 -8.21
C LEU A 612 4.38 -21.81 -8.60
N GLY A 613 4.80 -23.07 -8.31
CA GLY A 613 3.95 -24.23 -8.59
C GLY A 613 2.68 -24.24 -7.76
N LEU A 614 2.77 -23.91 -6.48
CA LEU A 614 1.64 -23.86 -5.56
C LEU A 614 0.73 -22.64 -5.84
N GLU A 615 1.30 -21.48 -6.17
CA GLU A 615 0.53 -20.30 -6.59
C GLU A 615 -0.25 -20.59 -7.87
N ALA A 616 0.40 -21.13 -8.90
CA ALA A 616 -0.28 -21.50 -10.14
C ALA A 616 -1.35 -22.58 -9.91
N ALA A 617 -1.08 -23.59 -9.04
CA ALA A 617 -2.07 -24.58 -8.66
C ALA A 617 -3.31 -23.96 -7.99
N TRP A 618 -3.08 -22.98 -7.13
CA TRP A 618 -4.15 -22.25 -6.46
C TRP A 618 -4.99 -21.42 -7.44
N GLU A 619 -4.34 -20.71 -8.37
CA GLU A 619 -5.07 -19.95 -9.39
C GLU A 619 -5.90 -20.87 -10.30
N MET A 620 -5.35 -22.00 -10.74
CA MET A 620 -6.11 -23.01 -11.49
C MET A 620 -7.30 -23.55 -10.68
N LYS A 621 -7.11 -23.77 -9.37
CA LYS A 621 -8.18 -24.23 -8.47
C LYS A 621 -9.34 -23.24 -8.39
N LYS A 622 -9.06 -21.92 -8.37
CA LYS A 622 -10.09 -20.87 -8.38
C LYS A 622 -10.99 -20.94 -9.63
N HIS A 623 -10.48 -21.46 -10.75
CA HIS A 623 -11.26 -21.74 -11.97
C HIS A 623 -12.11 -23.03 -11.89
N GLY A 624 -12.16 -23.69 -10.72
CA GLY A 624 -12.91 -24.92 -10.55
C GLY A 624 -12.23 -26.17 -11.12
N ILE A 625 -10.95 -26.08 -11.49
CA ILE A 625 -10.16 -27.19 -12.03
C ILE A 625 -9.75 -28.10 -10.86
N LYS A 626 -9.80 -29.41 -11.06
CA LYS A 626 -9.24 -30.39 -10.13
C LYS A 626 -7.73 -30.39 -10.31
N VAL A 627 -6.99 -29.96 -9.27
CA VAL A 627 -5.53 -29.81 -9.33
C VAL A 627 -4.86 -30.83 -8.42
N SER A 628 -3.83 -31.51 -8.95
CA SER A 628 -2.90 -32.35 -8.19
C SER A 628 -1.50 -31.75 -8.27
N VAL A 629 -0.80 -31.62 -7.13
CA VAL A 629 0.61 -31.18 -7.05
C VAL A 629 1.47 -32.38 -6.71
N ILE A 630 2.51 -32.64 -7.52
CA ILE A 630 3.46 -33.73 -7.34
C ILE A 630 4.80 -33.16 -6.88
N GLU A 631 5.33 -33.64 -5.77
CA GLU A 631 6.62 -33.23 -5.24
C GLU A 631 7.49 -34.46 -4.95
N CYS A 632 8.72 -34.47 -5.47
CA CYS A 632 9.63 -35.60 -5.34
C CYS A 632 10.17 -35.79 -3.92
N ILE A 633 10.16 -34.80 -3.11
CA ILE A 633 10.63 -34.85 -1.72
C ILE A 633 9.49 -34.89 -0.72
N SER A 634 9.83 -35.07 0.56
CA SER A 634 8.86 -35.33 1.63
C SER A 634 8.06 -34.11 2.09
N ARG A 635 8.29 -32.90 1.54
CA ARG A 635 7.60 -31.67 1.96
C ARG A 635 7.43 -30.66 0.86
N LEU A 636 6.41 -29.81 1.01
CA LEU A 636 6.20 -28.61 0.20
C LEU A 636 7.17 -27.49 0.64
N LEU A 637 7.42 -26.53 -0.25
CA LEU A 637 8.29 -25.37 0.00
C LEU A 637 9.65 -25.74 0.60
N PRO A 638 10.37 -26.71 0.03
CA PRO A 638 11.52 -27.35 0.66
C PRO A 638 12.72 -26.44 0.89
N LYS A 639 12.78 -25.32 0.17
CA LYS A 639 13.80 -24.27 0.35
C LYS A 639 13.40 -23.22 1.38
N GLN A 640 12.11 -23.10 1.68
CA GLN A 640 11.53 -22.07 2.52
C GLN A 640 11.18 -22.54 3.92
N LEU A 641 10.93 -23.86 4.08
CA LEU A 641 10.48 -24.47 5.33
C LEU A 641 11.38 -25.65 5.71
N ASP A 642 11.59 -25.85 6.98
CA ASP A 642 12.16 -27.08 7.53
C ASP A 642 11.09 -28.19 7.60
N GLU A 643 11.42 -29.33 8.21
CA GLU A 643 10.49 -30.47 8.31
C GLU A 643 9.21 -30.12 9.11
N SER A 644 9.35 -29.37 10.23
CA SER A 644 8.20 -29.02 11.05
C SER A 644 7.29 -28.02 10.36
N GLY A 645 7.87 -26.95 9.75
CA GLY A 645 7.11 -25.99 8.96
C GLY A 645 6.45 -26.63 7.74
N GLY A 646 7.17 -27.55 7.06
CA GLY A 646 6.63 -28.28 5.91
C GLY A 646 5.43 -29.17 6.27
N LYS A 647 5.40 -29.77 7.46
CA LYS A 647 4.27 -30.55 7.95
C LYS A 647 3.04 -29.68 8.17
N VAL A 648 3.20 -28.56 8.87
CA VAL A 648 2.09 -27.62 9.12
C VAL A 648 1.56 -27.03 7.82
N PHE A 649 2.45 -26.66 6.92
CA PHE A 649 2.05 -26.13 5.62
C PHE A 649 1.32 -27.19 4.77
N LYS A 650 1.69 -28.46 4.87
CA LYS A 650 0.95 -29.54 4.21
C LYS A 650 -0.48 -29.68 4.73
N ASP A 651 -0.68 -29.59 6.06
CA ASP A 651 -2.02 -29.61 6.64
C ASP A 651 -2.92 -28.45 6.14
N ILE A 652 -2.31 -27.29 5.91
CA ILE A 652 -2.99 -26.14 5.30
C ILE A 652 -3.32 -26.43 3.83
N ALA A 653 -2.34 -26.95 3.08
CA ALA A 653 -2.50 -27.26 1.67
C ALA A 653 -3.59 -28.33 1.44
N ASP A 654 -3.64 -29.37 2.28
CA ASP A 654 -4.69 -30.42 2.21
C ASP A 654 -6.10 -29.82 2.39
N LYS A 655 -6.26 -28.81 3.26
CA LYS A 655 -7.55 -28.11 3.47
C LYS A 655 -7.95 -27.21 2.29
N SER A 656 -7.03 -26.87 1.42
CA SER A 656 -7.30 -26.03 0.25
C SER A 656 -8.08 -26.76 -0.85
N GLY A 657 -8.16 -28.09 -0.77
CA GLY A 657 -8.79 -28.95 -1.77
C GLY A 657 -7.94 -29.19 -3.02
N ILE A 658 -6.62 -28.97 -2.92
CA ILE A 658 -5.62 -29.41 -3.90
C ILE A 658 -5.09 -30.77 -3.45
N ASP A 659 -4.98 -31.72 -4.39
CA ASP A 659 -4.45 -33.06 -4.12
C ASP A 659 -2.90 -33.02 -4.05
N ILE A 660 -2.32 -33.14 -2.85
CA ILE A 660 -0.86 -33.05 -2.63
C ILE A 660 -0.26 -34.45 -2.58
N ILE A 661 0.63 -34.74 -3.52
CA ILE A 661 1.33 -36.02 -3.65
C ILE A 661 2.84 -35.81 -3.40
N LEU A 662 3.30 -36.17 -2.22
CA LEU A 662 4.69 -36.05 -1.82
C LEU A 662 5.45 -37.38 -2.07
N GLU A 663 6.81 -37.31 -2.10
CA GLU A 663 7.72 -38.44 -2.29
C GLU A 663 7.49 -39.21 -3.60
N GLU A 664 6.86 -38.53 -4.58
CA GLU A 664 6.58 -39.07 -5.89
C GLU A 664 7.12 -38.15 -6.99
N CYS A 665 7.71 -38.76 -8.03
CA CYS A 665 8.23 -38.01 -9.18
C CYS A 665 7.47 -38.41 -10.44
N ALA A 666 7.20 -37.45 -11.30
CA ALA A 666 6.72 -37.71 -12.64
C ALA A 666 7.84 -38.39 -13.47
N VAL A 667 7.49 -39.47 -14.16
CA VAL A 667 8.43 -40.21 -15.02
C VAL A 667 8.01 -40.18 -16.47
N LYS A 668 6.70 -40.03 -16.77
CA LYS A 668 6.18 -40.03 -18.13
C LYS A 668 4.89 -39.23 -18.22
N ILE A 669 4.76 -38.46 -19.30
CA ILE A 669 3.53 -37.80 -19.67
C ILE A 669 2.76 -38.75 -20.61
N GLN A 670 1.57 -39.14 -20.17
CA GLN A 670 0.69 -40.03 -20.93
C GLN A 670 -0.06 -39.32 -22.04
N GLY A 671 -0.51 -40.04 -23.06
CA GLY A 671 -1.24 -39.55 -24.23
C GLY A 671 -0.44 -39.73 -25.51
N ASP A 672 -1.06 -39.56 -26.66
CA ASP A 672 -0.40 -39.67 -27.97
C ASP A 672 0.18 -38.30 -28.41
N LYS A 673 -0.65 -37.37 -28.84
CA LYS A 673 -0.24 -36.01 -29.23
C LYS A 673 -0.54 -34.96 -28.16
N GLU A 674 -1.55 -35.21 -27.36
CA GLU A 674 -1.99 -34.35 -26.28
C GLU A 674 -1.89 -35.11 -24.94
N VAL A 675 -1.67 -34.38 -23.86
CA VAL A 675 -1.59 -34.96 -22.52
C VAL A 675 -2.93 -35.55 -22.07
N THR A 676 -2.90 -36.72 -21.46
CA THR A 676 -4.06 -37.38 -20.85
C THR A 676 -3.79 -37.75 -19.39
N GLY A 677 -2.55 -37.68 -18.93
CA GLY A 677 -2.17 -37.98 -17.56
C GLY A 677 -0.66 -37.91 -17.34
N VAL A 678 -0.29 -38.11 -16.10
CA VAL A 678 1.12 -38.18 -15.62
C VAL A 678 1.33 -39.50 -14.90
N GLU A 679 2.31 -40.31 -15.35
CA GLU A 679 2.74 -41.49 -14.67
C GLU A 679 3.81 -41.15 -13.62
N LEU A 680 3.59 -41.64 -12.42
CA LEU A 680 4.50 -41.47 -11.30
C LEU A 680 5.51 -42.62 -11.19
N LYS A 681 6.57 -42.39 -10.43
CA LYS A 681 7.60 -43.42 -10.18
C LYS A 681 7.03 -44.70 -9.58
N SER A 682 5.98 -44.64 -8.79
CA SER A 682 5.23 -45.78 -8.24
C SER A 682 4.43 -46.55 -9.29
N GLY A 683 4.29 -46.09 -10.52
CA GLY A 683 3.42 -46.64 -11.55
C GLY A 683 1.99 -46.09 -11.49
N LYS A 684 1.62 -45.27 -10.52
CA LYS A 684 0.32 -44.62 -10.44
C LYS A 684 0.19 -43.58 -11.57
N ILE A 685 -0.97 -43.53 -12.22
CA ILE A 685 -1.27 -42.55 -13.25
C ILE A 685 -2.27 -41.54 -12.70
N ILE A 686 -1.95 -40.26 -12.81
CA ILE A 686 -2.81 -39.13 -12.48
C ILE A 686 -3.39 -38.56 -13.79
N ALA A 687 -4.70 -38.51 -13.91
CA ALA A 687 -5.36 -37.93 -15.09
C ALA A 687 -5.08 -36.44 -15.20
N ALA A 688 -4.74 -35.93 -16.37
CA ALA A 688 -4.45 -34.54 -16.62
C ALA A 688 -4.80 -34.12 -18.04
N ASP A 689 -5.43 -32.96 -18.19
CA ASP A 689 -5.66 -32.26 -19.44
C ASP A 689 -4.57 -31.17 -19.64
N LEU A 690 -3.90 -30.79 -18.52
CA LEU A 690 -2.81 -29.81 -18.47
C LEU A 690 -1.76 -30.27 -17.46
N VAL A 691 -0.48 -30.16 -17.83
CA VAL A 691 0.67 -30.39 -16.96
C VAL A 691 1.55 -29.16 -16.94
N LEU A 692 1.78 -28.62 -15.72
CA LEU A 692 2.69 -27.49 -15.50
C LEU A 692 3.96 -27.97 -14.79
N PHE A 693 5.12 -27.78 -15.40
CA PHE A 693 6.41 -28.00 -14.73
C PHE A 693 6.89 -26.75 -14.01
N SER A 694 7.12 -26.86 -12.70
CA SER A 694 7.64 -25.81 -11.82
C SER A 694 8.72 -26.36 -10.86
N VAL A 695 9.76 -26.98 -11.42
CA VAL A 695 10.80 -27.69 -10.67
C VAL A 695 12.15 -26.95 -10.62
N GLY A 696 12.14 -25.65 -10.85
CA GLY A 696 13.30 -24.77 -10.76
C GLY A 696 13.71 -24.15 -12.08
N ILE A 697 14.85 -23.46 -12.07
CA ILE A 697 15.38 -22.67 -13.18
C ILE A 697 16.80 -23.10 -13.55
N VAL A 698 17.19 -22.80 -14.81
CA VAL A 698 18.55 -22.92 -15.33
C VAL A 698 19.01 -21.58 -15.87
N PRO A 699 20.11 -20.98 -15.35
CA PRO A 699 20.67 -19.74 -15.90
C PRO A 699 20.97 -19.80 -17.39
N ASN A 700 20.68 -18.76 -18.13
CA ASN A 700 21.01 -18.64 -19.56
C ASN A 700 22.46 -18.17 -19.71
N LYS A 701 23.41 -19.07 -19.61
CA LYS A 701 24.86 -18.78 -19.59
C LYS A 701 25.56 -19.04 -20.92
N GLU A 702 24.91 -19.69 -21.85
CA GLU A 702 25.53 -20.24 -23.05
C GLU A 702 26.18 -19.17 -23.94
N ILE A 703 25.53 -17.99 -24.09
CA ILE A 703 26.11 -16.90 -24.88
C ILE A 703 27.35 -16.28 -24.25
N ALA A 704 27.44 -16.30 -22.90
CA ALA A 704 28.62 -15.85 -22.16
C ALA A 704 29.75 -16.89 -22.27
N GLU A 705 29.45 -18.16 -22.11
CA GLU A 705 30.40 -19.27 -22.23
C GLU A 705 31.05 -19.29 -23.61
N ASN A 706 30.25 -19.14 -24.68
CA ASN A 706 30.74 -19.06 -26.07
C ASN A 706 31.63 -17.84 -26.34
N ALA A 707 31.46 -16.77 -25.55
CA ALA A 707 32.26 -15.55 -25.58
C ALA A 707 33.54 -15.60 -24.71
N GLY A 708 33.82 -16.75 -24.07
CA GLY A 708 34.97 -16.92 -23.16
C GLY A 708 34.81 -16.16 -21.84
N ILE A 709 33.58 -15.97 -21.41
CA ILE A 709 33.27 -15.47 -20.09
C ILE A 709 33.15 -16.68 -19.15
N ASP A 710 33.69 -16.55 -17.94
CA ASP A 710 33.73 -17.64 -16.99
C ASP A 710 32.32 -17.99 -16.47
N VAL A 711 31.99 -19.29 -16.55
CA VAL A 711 30.69 -19.79 -16.09
C VAL A 711 30.85 -21.06 -15.25
N LYS A 712 29.92 -21.26 -14.33
CA LYS A 712 29.65 -22.54 -13.63
C LYS A 712 28.16 -22.87 -13.73
N ARG A 713 27.43 -22.75 -12.63
CA ARG A 713 25.95 -22.82 -12.66
C ARG A 713 25.36 -21.63 -13.38
N GLY A 714 25.94 -20.43 -13.19
CA GLY A 714 25.64 -19.18 -13.84
C GLY A 714 26.91 -18.52 -14.39
N ILE A 715 26.80 -17.25 -14.81
CA ILE A 715 27.93 -16.40 -15.20
C ILE A 715 28.61 -15.92 -13.91
N ILE A 716 29.91 -16.24 -13.76
CA ILE A 716 30.65 -15.91 -12.54
C ILE A 716 30.90 -14.39 -12.48
N VAL A 717 30.52 -13.78 -11.34
CA VAL A 717 30.74 -12.35 -11.06
C VAL A 717 31.37 -12.13 -9.69
N ASN A 718 32.04 -10.98 -9.55
CA ASN A 718 32.52 -10.50 -8.25
C ASN A 718 31.43 -9.64 -7.54
N GLU A 719 31.75 -9.06 -6.38
CA GLU A 719 30.86 -8.22 -5.60
C GLU A 719 30.44 -6.91 -6.35
N ARG A 720 31.10 -6.55 -7.42
CA ARG A 720 30.76 -5.42 -8.29
C ARG A 720 29.96 -5.83 -9.52
N MET A 721 29.52 -7.09 -9.59
CA MET A 721 28.86 -7.70 -10.74
C MET A 721 29.72 -7.73 -12.02
N GLU A 722 31.04 -7.61 -11.90
CA GLU A 722 31.99 -7.69 -13.02
C GLU A 722 32.29 -9.15 -13.34
N THR A 723 32.38 -9.45 -14.64
CA THR A 723 32.86 -10.76 -15.15
C THR A 723 34.39 -10.76 -15.28
N ASN A 724 34.97 -11.88 -15.71
CA ASN A 724 36.40 -11.95 -16.07
C ASN A 724 36.77 -11.15 -17.35
N LYS A 725 35.78 -10.65 -18.10
CA LYS A 725 35.99 -9.79 -19.26
C LYS A 725 35.76 -8.33 -18.92
N LYS A 726 36.73 -7.49 -19.21
CA LYS A 726 36.65 -6.05 -18.97
C LYS A 726 35.45 -5.44 -19.67
N ASP A 727 34.80 -4.49 -19.04
CA ASP A 727 33.59 -3.78 -19.50
C ASP A 727 32.35 -4.65 -19.71
N ILE A 728 32.36 -5.90 -19.20
CA ILE A 728 31.22 -6.83 -19.24
C ILE A 728 30.81 -7.21 -17.82
N TYR A 729 29.55 -6.97 -17.53
CA TYR A 729 28.89 -7.24 -16.24
C TYR A 729 27.82 -8.31 -16.43
N ALA A 730 27.45 -9.01 -15.34
CA ALA A 730 26.28 -9.89 -15.36
C ALA A 730 25.47 -9.74 -14.07
N CYS A 731 24.13 -9.88 -14.17
CA CYS A 731 23.23 -9.71 -13.04
C CYS A 731 21.93 -10.52 -13.17
N GLY A 732 21.22 -10.64 -12.08
CA GLY A 732 19.98 -11.41 -11.97
C GLY A 732 20.18 -12.91 -12.09
N ASP A 733 19.17 -13.64 -12.57
CA ASP A 733 19.17 -15.09 -12.61
C ASP A 733 20.28 -15.70 -13.50
N ALA A 734 20.86 -14.91 -14.40
CA ALA A 734 21.98 -15.38 -15.25
C ALA A 734 23.29 -15.43 -14.49
N ALA A 735 23.47 -14.65 -13.43
CA ALA A 735 24.72 -14.50 -12.71
C ALA A 735 24.84 -15.46 -11.53
N GLU A 736 26.09 -15.81 -11.23
CA GLU A 736 26.50 -16.60 -10.06
C GLU A 736 27.49 -15.80 -9.22
N PHE A 737 27.05 -15.39 -8.02
CA PHE A 737 27.88 -14.69 -7.05
C PHE A 737 28.17 -15.58 -5.85
N ASN A 738 29.45 -15.72 -5.48
CA ASN A 738 29.90 -16.60 -4.37
C ASN A 738 29.33 -18.02 -4.42
N GLY A 739 29.16 -18.60 -5.64
CA GLY A 739 28.62 -19.95 -5.84
C GLY A 739 27.08 -20.03 -5.74
N ILE A 740 26.37 -18.89 -5.62
CA ILE A 740 24.93 -18.79 -5.48
C ILE A 740 24.31 -18.18 -6.74
N VAL A 741 23.29 -18.86 -7.28
CA VAL A 741 22.33 -18.29 -8.23
C VAL A 741 21.05 -18.04 -7.43
N TYR A 742 20.67 -16.78 -7.24
CA TYR A 742 19.58 -16.40 -6.33
C TYR A 742 18.21 -16.79 -6.87
N GLY A 743 17.93 -16.54 -8.14
CA GLY A 743 16.67 -16.96 -8.76
C GLY A 743 15.43 -16.32 -8.17
N ASN A 744 15.51 -15.08 -7.70
CA ASN A 744 14.38 -14.32 -7.19
C ASN A 744 14.41 -12.86 -7.63
N TRP A 745 13.23 -12.22 -7.61
CA TRP A 745 13.02 -10.87 -8.11
C TRP A 745 13.86 -9.83 -7.35
N ASN A 746 13.87 -9.86 -6.02
CA ASN A 746 14.55 -8.88 -5.20
C ASN A 746 16.08 -8.90 -5.40
N ALA A 747 16.67 -10.09 -5.45
CA ALA A 747 18.10 -10.20 -5.77
C ALA A 747 18.40 -9.70 -7.19
N ALA A 748 17.55 -9.99 -8.17
CA ALA A 748 17.73 -9.50 -9.54
C ALA A 748 17.70 -7.97 -9.61
N VAL A 749 16.84 -7.31 -8.83
CA VAL A 749 16.79 -5.84 -8.70
C VAL A 749 18.11 -5.29 -8.15
N GLU A 750 18.58 -5.81 -7.00
CA GLU A 750 19.79 -5.28 -6.35
C GLU A 750 21.06 -5.59 -7.16
N MET A 751 21.16 -6.78 -7.76
CA MET A 751 22.26 -7.11 -8.68
C MET A 751 22.24 -6.20 -9.93
N GLY A 752 21.04 -5.89 -10.47
CA GLY A 752 20.89 -4.97 -11.59
C GLY A 752 21.37 -3.56 -11.26
N LYS A 753 20.97 -3.02 -10.11
CA LYS A 753 21.43 -1.71 -9.62
C LYS A 753 22.96 -1.68 -9.45
N THR A 754 23.52 -2.73 -8.87
CA THR A 754 24.97 -2.87 -8.66
C THR A 754 25.71 -2.92 -9.99
N ALA A 755 25.26 -3.75 -10.95
CA ALA A 755 25.86 -3.85 -12.26
C ALA A 755 25.78 -2.53 -13.04
N GLY A 756 24.61 -1.88 -13.04
CA GLY A 756 24.41 -0.58 -13.71
C GLY A 756 25.22 0.54 -13.08
N GLY A 757 25.30 0.57 -11.74
CA GLY A 757 26.13 1.54 -11.02
C GLY A 757 27.61 1.45 -11.38
N ASN A 758 28.17 0.23 -11.32
CA ASN A 758 29.57 0.00 -11.65
C ASN A 758 29.85 0.17 -13.14
N ALA A 759 28.95 -0.21 -14.01
CA ALA A 759 29.08 0.06 -15.44
C ALA A 759 29.15 1.57 -15.73
N ALA A 760 28.40 2.40 -14.99
CA ALA A 760 28.45 3.85 -15.09
C ALA A 760 29.70 4.49 -14.44
N GLY A 761 30.58 3.68 -13.81
CA GLY A 761 31.82 4.11 -13.21
C GLY A 761 31.77 4.42 -11.71
N ASP A 762 30.66 4.14 -11.04
CA ASP A 762 30.54 4.20 -9.59
C ASP A 762 31.24 3.01 -8.91
N GLU A 763 31.35 3.01 -7.59
CA GLU A 763 31.91 1.92 -6.80
C GLU A 763 30.84 1.32 -5.85
N VAL A 764 29.96 0.52 -6.42
CA VAL A 764 28.86 -0.13 -5.69
C VAL A 764 29.19 -1.61 -5.47
N LYS A 765 28.92 -2.13 -4.28
CA LYS A 765 29.08 -3.54 -3.96
C LYS A 765 27.75 -4.20 -3.69
N PHE A 766 27.59 -5.41 -4.18
CA PHE A 766 26.52 -6.31 -3.78
C PHE A 766 26.96 -7.02 -2.51
N GLU A 767 26.47 -6.55 -1.37
CA GLU A 767 26.84 -7.05 -0.04
C GLU A 767 25.67 -7.83 0.56
N ASP A 768 25.96 -8.75 1.44
CA ASP A 768 25.09 -9.60 2.32
C ASP A 768 23.57 -9.42 2.13
N PHE A 769 23.13 -9.82 0.95
CA PHE A 769 21.72 -9.70 0.57
C PHE A 769 20.88 -10.72 1.36
N VAL A 770 19.98 -10.23 2.21
CA VAL A 770 18.98 -11.04 2.89
C VAL A 770 17.93 -11.47 1.89
N SER A 771 18.03 -12.71 1.42
CA SER A 771 17.00 -13.29 0.55
C SER A 771 15.74 -13.54 1.36
N SER A 772 14.68 -12.80 1.07
CA SER A 772 13.35 -13.02 1.62
C SER A 772 12.37 -13.38 0.51
N VAL A 773 11.43 -14.27 0.82
CA VAL A 773 10.39 -14.73 -0.09
C VAL A 773 9.07 -14.77 0.64
N ILE A 774 8.01 -14.26 0.02
CA ILE A 774 6.65 -14.33 0.53
C ILE A 774 5.81 -15.17 -0.43
N PHE A 775 4.97 -16.01 0.13
CA PHE A 775 3.97 -16.82 -0.54
C PHE A 775 2.59 -16.42 -0.03
N ASN A 776 1.67 -16.11 -0.95
CA ASN A 776 0.29 -15.72 -0.64
C ASN A 776 -0.67 -16.53 -1.50
N ALA A 777 -0.97 -17.75 -1.09
CA ALA A 777 -1.95 -18.63 -1.74
C ALA A 777 -2.53 -19.61 -0.72
N LEU A 778 -3.45 -20.45 -1.12
CA LEU A 778 -4.06 -21.49 -0.26
C LEU A 778 -4.73 -20.91 1.00
N ASN A 779 -5.24 -19.68 0.94
CA ASN A 779 -5.80 -18.93 2.06
C ASN A 779 -4.82 -18.76 3.25
N THR A 780 -3.52 -18.71 2.99
CA THR A 780 -2.47 -18.50 3.99
C THR A 780 -1.32 -17.67 3.42
N SER A 781 -0.52 -17.11 4.32
CA SER A 781 0.72 -16.42 3.95
C SER A 781 1.91 -17.12 4.58
N VAL A 782 3.02 -17.22 3.86
CA VAL A 782 4.31 -17.71 4.38
C VAL A 782 5.39 -16.72 4.02
N LEU A 783 6.11 -16.23 5.01
CA LEU A 783 7.37 -15.52 4.82
C LEU A 783 8.52 -16.45 5.14
N SER A 784 9.54 -16.49 4.30
CA SER A 784 10.81 -17.18 4.58
C SER A 784 11.96 -16.24 4.30
N LEU A 785 12.96 -16.21 5.17
CA LEU A 785 14.14 -15.35 5.05
C LEU A 785 15.42 -16.06 5.50
N GLY A 786 16.52 -15.77 4.83
CA GLY A 786 17.85 -16.23 5.17
C GLY A 786 18.07 -17.74 5.06
N GLU A 787 18.92 -18.30 5.92
CA GLU A 787 19.30 -19.71 5.94
C GLU A 787 18.32 -20.53 6.78
N ILE A 788 17.59 -21.42 6.13
CA ILE A 788 16.64 -22.33 6.80
C ILE A 788 17.37 -23.61 7.22
N SER A 789 17.23 -24.00 8.48
CA SER A 789 17.90 -25.20 9.07
C SER A 789 19.44 -25.19 8.90
N PRO A 790 20.16 -24.17 9.36
CA PRO A 790 21.60 -24.11 9.27
C PRO A 790 22.26 -25.27 10.03
N LYS A 791 23.35 -25.83 9.47
CA LYS A 791 24.16 -26.79 10.19
C LYS A 791 24.69 -26.16 11.47
N ASP A 792 24.59 -26.85 12.60
CA ASP A 792 24.99 -26.38 13.93
C ASP A 792 24.21 -25.11 14.39
N GLY A 793 23.03 -24.88 13.82
CA GLY A 793 22.15 -23.79 14.20
C GLY A 793 21.21 -24.15 15.37
N LYS A 794 20.87 -23.15 16.16
CA LYS A 794 19.82 -23.20 17.19
C LYS A 794 18.50 -22.81 16.59
N LYS A 795 17.48 -23.64 16.73
CA LYS A 795 16.09 -23.35 16.30
C LYS A 795 15.28 -22.85 17.49
N ILE A 796 14.51 -21.81 17.29
CA ILE A 796 13.45 -21.34 18.21
C ILE A 796 12.14 -21.30 17.45
N GLU A 797 11.15 -21.97 17.97
CA GLU A 797 9.81 -22.06 17.39
C GLU A 797 8.78 -21.55 18.40
N VAL A 798 7.95 -20.65 17.95
CA VAL A 798 6.78 -20.15 18.67
C VAL A 798 5.55 -20.51 17.85
N SER A 799 4.70 -21.34 18.40
CA SER A 799 3.47 -21.80 17.75
C SER A 799 2.24 -21.42 18.58
N ASP A 800 1.17 -21.06 17.89
CA ASP A 800 -0.16 -20.99 18.49
C ASP A 800 -0.99 -22.13 17.91
N ASP A 801 -1.12 -23.18 18.69
CA ASP A 801 -1.80 -24.43 18.31
C ASP A 801 -3.27 -24.22 17.91
N ASN A 802 -3.92 -23.15 18.38
CA ASN A 802 -5.31 -22.85 18.07
C ASN A 802 -5.52 -22.08 16.74
N SER A 803 -4.52 -21.33 16.30
CA SER A 803 -4.63 -20.48 15.11
C SER A 803 -3.87 -21.01 13.89
N GLY A 804 -3.04 -22.05 14.05
CA GLY A 804 -2.16 -22.57 12.99
C GLY A 804 -1.06 -21.60 12.56
N LYS A 805 -0.73 -20.61 13.40
CA LYS A 805 0.34 -19.64 13.18
C LYS A 805 1.65 -20.17 13.76
N ILE A 806 2.71 -20.09 12.97
CA ILE A 806 4.05 -20.50 13.40
C ILE A 806 5.06 -19.41 13.05
N LYS A 807 5.93 -19.13 14.01
CA LYS A 807 7.15 -18.34 13.84
C LYS A 807 8.35 -19.22 14.21
N THR A 808 9.25 -19.43 13.28
CA THR A 808 10.49 -20.17 13.49
C THR A 808 11.69 -19.32 13.12
N LEU A 809 12.64 -19.21 14.05
CA LEU A 809 13.86 -18.44 13.89
C LEU A 809 15.09 -19.35 14.07
N PHE A 810 16.11 -19.14 13.23
CA PHE A 810 17.36 -19.90 13.25
C PHE A 810 18.53 -18.99 13.60
N PHE A 811 19.33 -19.44 14.55
CA PHE A 811 20.53 -18.74 15.04
C PHE A 811 21.76 -19.61 14.82
N LYS A 812 22.85 -19.02 14.36
CA LYS A 812 24.15 -19.66 14.20
C LYS A 812 25.20 -18.86 14.95
N LYS A 813 25.90 -19.49 15.91
CA LYS A 813 26.80 -18.77 16.82
C LYS A 813 26.12 -17.59 17.52
N ASP A 814 24.88 -17.81 17.96
CA ASP A 814 23.97 -16.84 18.58
C ASP A 814 23.54 -15.65 17.70
N VAL A 815 23.91 -15.59 16.42
CA VAL A 815 23.45 -14.55 15.47
C VAL A 815 22.26 -15.08 14.69
N PHE A 816 21.25 -14.21 14.48
CA PHE A 816 20.06 -14.51 13.68
C PHE A 816 20.44 -14.65 12.20
N VAL A 817 20.22 -15.83 11.60
CA VAL A 817 20.62 -16.13 10.23
C VAL A 817 19.48 -16.52 9.30
N GLY A 818 18.27 -16.74 9.82
CA GLY A 818 17.11 -17.06 9.00
C GLY A 818 15.90 -17.47 9.80
N GLY A 819 14.78 -17.63 9.13
CA GLY A 819 13.53 -18.04 9.75
C GLY A 819 12.35 -18.05 8.80
N TYR A 820 11.20 -18.46 9.32
CA TYR A 820 9.94 -18.37 8.57
C TYR A 820 8.75 -18.08 9.48
N LEU A 821 7.73 -17.49 8.88
CA LEU A 821 6.41 -17.27 9.46
C LEU A 821 5.37 -17.98 8.61
N ILE A 822 4.40 -18.66 9.24
CA ILE A 822 3.24 -19.29 8.57
C ILE A 822 1.96 -18.70 9.18
N GLY A 823 1.01 -18.30 8.35
CA GLY A 823 -0.31 -17.81 8.75
C GLY A 823 -0.34 -16.31 9.09
N ASP A 824 0.66 -15.80 9.82
CA ASP A 824 0.78 -14.39 10.16
C ASP A 824 2.18 -13.90 9.83
N THR A 825 2.29 -13.04 8.82
CA THR A 825 3.56 -12.51 8.32
C THR A 825 3.81 -11.05 8.72
N THR A 826 3.00 -10.49 9.62
CA THR A 826 3.04 -9.08 10.03
C THR A 826 4.38 -8.65 10.65
N GLU A 827 5.10 -9.57 11.28
CA GLU A 827 6.44 -9.28 11.82
C GLU A 827 7.58 -9.39 10.79
N GLY A 828 7.26 -9.68 9.53
CA GLY A 828 8.25 -9.94 8.49
C GLY A 828 9.28 -8.83 8.33
N ALA A 829 8.83 -7.58 8.29
CA ALA A 829 9.72 -6.42 8.18
C ALA A 829 10.69 -6.30 9.36
N LYS A 830 10.21 -6.57 10.59
CA LYS A 830 11.06 -6.54 11.80
C LYS A 830 12.13 -7.63 11.75
N LEU A 831 11.77 -8.83 11.28
CA LEU A 831 12.70 -9.95 11.17
C LEU A 831 13.77 -9.70 10.11
N ILE A 832 13.42 -9.11 8.97
CA ILE A 832 14.40 -8.74 7.94
C ILE A 832 15.40 -7.72 8.49
N LEU A 833 14.93 -6.65 9.14
CA LEU A 833 15.81 -5.65 9.76
C LEU A 833 16.69 -6.26 10.86
N ALA A 834 16.12 -7.14 11.70
CA ALA A 834 16.89 -7.82 12.74
C ALA A 834 18.00 -8.71 12.17
N MET A 835 17.77 -9.32 11.02
CA MET A 835 18.77 -10.12 10.32
C MET A 835 19.83 -9.24 9.65
N GLU A 836 19.45 -8.13 9.00
CA GLU A 836 20.39 -7.16 8.43
C GLU A 836 21.30 -6.54 9.51
N ASP A 837 20.74 -6.27 10.69
CA ASP A 837 21.49 -5.76 11.84
C ASP A 837 22.34 -6.84 12.54
N GLY A 838 22.26 -8.11 12.14
CA GLY A 838 22.99 -9.22 12.75
C GLY A 838 22.61 -9.45 14.21
N LYS A 839 21.34 -9.26 14.58
CA LYS A 839 20.84 -9.39 15.96
C LYS A 839 21.19 -10.73 16.58
N THR A 840 21.62 -10.69 17.82
CA THR A 840 21.90 -11.90 18.63
C THR A 840 20.61 -12.47 19.22
N LEU A 841 20.69 -13.71 19.69
CA LEU A 841 19.56 -14.37 20.37
C LEU A 841 19.05 -13.55 21.58
N ASN A 842 19.97 -12.99 22.38
CA ASN A 842 19.61 -12.19 23.55
C ASN A 842 18.92 -10.88 23.15
N GLU A 843 19.39 -10.21 22.10
CA GLU A 843 18.76 -9.01 21.55
C GLU A 843 17.37 -9.32 20.98
N ALA A 844 17.21 -10.45 20.28
CA ALA A 844 15.92 -10.90 19.77
C ALA A 844 14.89 -11.13 20.89
N PHE A 845 15.32 -11.65 22.04
CA PHE A 845 14.46 -11.77 23.23
C PHE A 845 14.14 -10.40 23.83
N SER A 846 15.14 -9.52 24.00
CA SER A 846 14.94 -8.21 24.63
C SER A 846 14.08 -7.26 23.78
N GLU A 847 14.08 -7.40 22.46
CA GLU A 847 13.29 -6.60 21.52
C GLU A 847 11.91 -7.23 21.20
N GLY A 848 11.56 -8.34 21.88
CA GLY A 848 10.24 -8.99 21.72
C GLY A 848 10.04 -9.66 20.36
N LEU A 849 11.12 -10.03 19.68
CA LEU A 849 11.05 -10.85 18.45
C LEU A 849 10.77 -12.32 18.77
N ILE A 850 11.07 -12.74 20.00
CA ILE A 850 10.82 -14.06 20.55
C ILE A 850 10.00 -13.86 21.83
N VAL A 851 8.70 -14.10 21.76
CA VAL A 851 7.77 -14.04 22.91
C VAL A 851 7.08 -15.39 23.04
#